data_f096b96a6b87e8106a1162b4b60c252d
#
_entry.id   f096b96a6b87e8106a1162b4b60c252d
#
_cell.length_a   1.000
_cell.length_b   1.000
_cell.length_c   1.000
_cell.angle_alpha   90.00
_cell.angle_beta   90.00
_cell.angle_gamma   90.00
#
_symmetry.space_group_name_H-M   'P 1'
#
loop_
_entity.id
_entity.type
_entity.pdbx_description
1 polymer ?
#
loop_
_entity_poly.entity_id
_entity_poly.type
_entity_poly.pdbx_seq_one_letter_code
_entity_poly.pdbx_strand_id
1 'polypeptide(L)'
;MAKSNTLNSRHHKKFDLERSHVMASFEQKFSHFSVPPKSKSLRLLPALAFKRRIAGAICVMAMATLPTGVSANLEEVVVTARKKVESLQDTPISVTALSGDRLEEMGLSRITKLQNVTPNLVFQNTPAYSGAGNNAAVYIRGVGQKDFVPTIDPGVGIYVDEVYLGRSAGAVLDMIDIQQVEILRGPQGTLFGKNTVGGAISITTTKPNDEFGGKVDIKVGTDERRNIRGVLNIPLSDTLYARGSFGSLQQDGYVYRPFDGKDLGNQDTVMGRLALRWAPSDTFTADLSFDYYDDETNGPPLLTTRVDEFPESATAIPGGNFPFIHNLFAGFSPDFGGPNPIVCTLPDAPVACFTNANAVTGDNTNLGTGPNFSEMENEAVSLTLTWDLDAFTAKLIASHRSLDGEFASDRDGYAQNDGEPAVPGLPILVNPITHYFDTFQQDQFSVELQLSGSSVEDRLSWVVGVYAFEEDGENINPVDFTTVSIQSGGYFDYSSEAVFAQATFDFTGKLSATAGIRYTKEDRDYLPDQYIEEMPLGGLPFPCFNSDGSTKVCALGDRVVPLETVNNSISESTPMLSISYSLTDDVMFYGTYSEGFKVGGFTQRIFPPEPSLPAFGPEYVDSLEAGIKAELFDNSLRANFAVYSADYTDLQILINEPSRVGPYTTNAGDATIEGFELEVNYLAQNGVLIDLAVGYTDAGYDSLNPDLFSGLSVSDPFVFISEWNTNLSVTKTFDTQFGEITPRLDWSWRSKFYTNAGGLPFAPAWADPLVQPDYSVVNMSARWESATSGLSITAGVDNVGDEEFSIFGDYQSTFGSTAQAFDRGRQYYVMLGYSF
;
A
#
# COMPACT_ATOMS: atom_id res chain seq x y z
N MET A 1 -37.20 16.69 24.61
CA MET A 1 -38.37 15.82 24.35
C MET A 1 -37.78 14.56 23.71
N ALA A 2 -37.90 13.48 24.42
CA ALA A 2 -37.33 12.21 24.06
C ALA A 2 -38.12 11.53 22.94
N LYS A 3 -37.40 11.05 21.91
CA LYS A 3 -37.69 9.85 21.09
C LYS A 3 -36.80 9.85 19.86
N SER A 4 -35.74 9.07 19.91
CA SER A 4 -35.27 8.22 18.81
C SER A 4 -33.85 7.68 19.17
N ASN A 5 -33.81 6.58 19.83
CA ASN A 5 -32.62 5.72 19.91
C ASN A 5 -33.14 4.33 20.31
N THR A 6 -33.66 3.59 19.34
CA THR A 6 -33.89 2.13 19.47
C THR A 6 -34.20 1.58 18.08
N LEU A 7 -33.23 1.46 17.19
CA LEU A 7 -33.41 0.68 15.94
C LEU A 7 -32.16 -0.04 15.45
N ASN A 8 -31.00 0.17 16.03
CA ASN A 8 -29.75 -0.45 15.52
C ASN A 8 -29.24 -1.70 16.29
N SER A 9 -29.94 -2.21 17.29
CA SER A 9 -29.46 -3.36 18.05
C SER A 9 -30.14 -4.71 17.72
N ARG A 10 -30.84 -4.84 16.59
CA ARG A 10 -31.56 -6.08 16.24
C ARG A 10 -31.06 -6.83 15.01
N HIS A 11 -30.11 -6.34 14.26
CA HIS A 11 -29.55 -7.06 13.10
C HIS A 11 -28.33 -7.93 13.44
N HIS A 12 -27.45 -7.52 14.36
CA HIS A 12 -26.28 -8.33 14.72
C HIS A 12 -26.56 -9.68 15.44
N LYS A 13 -27.70 -9.87 16.06
CA LYS A 13 -28.00 -11.12 16.79
C LYS A 13 -28.64 -12.25 15.96
N LYS A 14 -28.86 -12.08 14.67
CA LYS A 14 -29.49 -13.11 13.83
C LYS A 14 -28.51 -13.89 12.94
N PHE A 15 -27.30 -13.39 12.75
CA PHE A 15 -26.26 -14.06 11.96
C PHE A 15 -25.36 -15.00 12.77
N ASP A 16 -25.19 -14.78 14.08
CA ASP A 16 -24.33 -15.63 14.93
C ASP A 16 -24.86 -17.03 15.20
N LEU A 17 -26.12 -17.32 14.91
CA LEU A 17 -26.73 -18.64 15.18
C LEU A 17 -26.66 -19.62 14.01
N GLU A 18 -26.35 -19.18 12.80
CA GLU A 18 -26.20 -20.06 11.64
C GLU A 18 -24.74 -20.46 11.32
N ARG A 19 -23.74 -19.68 11.74
CA ARG A 19 -22.32 -20.03 11.59
C ARG A 19 -21.90 -21.26 12.42
N SER A 20 -22.54 -21.52 13.55
CA SER A 20 -22.13 -22.60 14.45
C SER A 20 -22.53 -24.03 14.01
N HIS A 21 -23.35 -24.20 12.98
CA HIS A 21 -23.79 -25.52 12.53
C HIS A 21 -23.13 -26.03 11.24
N VAL A 22 -22.41 -25.20 10.49
CA VAL A 22 -21.73 -25.63 9.27
C VAL A 22 -20.26 -26.03 9.53
N MET A 23 -19.61 -25.40 10.54
CA MET A 23 -18.22 -25.70 10.92
C MET A 23 -18.07 -27.04 11.67
N ALA A 24 -19.03 -27.45 12.44
CA ALA A 24 -18.92 -28.64 13.27
C ALA A 24 -18.88 -29.99 12.52
N SER A 25 -19.11 -30.04 11.21
CA SER A 25 -19.11 -31.26 10.43
C SER A 25 -17.83 -31.54 9.64
N PHE A 26 -16.89 -30.57 9.59
CA PHE A 26 -15.63 -30.68 8.85
C PHE A 26 -14.42 -31.06 9.71
N GLU A 27 -14.43 -30.74 11.00
CA GLU A 27 -13.27 -30.95 11.89
C GLU A 27 -13.01 -32.44 12.28
N GLN A 28 -13.87 -33.39 11.94
CA GLN A 28 -13.72 -34.74 12.43
C GLN A 28 -12.98 -35.72 11.50
N LYS A 29 -12.36 -35.27 10.41
CA LYS A 29 -11.69 -36.18 9.44
C LYS A 29 -10.19 -36.05 9.23
N PHE A 30 -9.51 -35.08 9.84
CA PHE A 30 -8.07 -34.87 9.58
C PHE A 30 -7.17 -34.73 10.82
N SER A 31 -7.47 -35.42 11.90
CA SER A 31 -6.59 -35.50 13.06
C SER A 31 -5.68 -36.73 13.02
N HIS A 32 -4.63 -36.71 12.23
CA HIS A 32 -3.45 -37.62 12.39
C HIS A 32 -2.34 -37.26 11.39
N PHE A 33 -1.64 -36.16 11.63
CA PHE A 33 -0.23 -36.05 11.23
C PHE A 33 0.49 -35.18 12.26
N SER A 34 1.20 -35.84 13.16
CA SER A 34 2.08 -35.18 14.14
C SER A 34 3.44 -34.93 13.52
N VAL A 35 3.87 -33.70 13.46
CA VAL A 35 5.23 -33.26 13.13
C VAL A 35 6.02 -33.11 14.44
N PRO A 36 7.27 -33.63 14.53
CA PRO A 36 8.08 -33.56 15.74
C PRO A 36 8.64 -32.18 16.04
N PRO A 37 8.98 -31.87 17.30
CA PRO A 37 9.34 -30.55 17.76
C PRO A 37 10.71 -30.07 17.24
N LYS A 38 10.81 -28.77 16.98
CA LYS A 38 11.98 -28.00 16.54
C LYS A 38 13.23 -28.31 17.37
N SER A 39 14.30 -28.77 16.72
CA SER A 39 15.63 -28.88 17.31
C SER A 39 16.43 -27.60 17.06
N LYS A 40 17.07 -27.12 18.13
CA LYS A 40 17.85 -25.89 18.16
C LYS A 40 19.10 -25.93 17.28
N SER A 41 19.33 -24.80 16.61
CA SER A 41 20.62 -24.19 16.25
C SER A 41 21.69 -25.00 15.48
N LEU A 42 21.91 -24.60 14.24
CA LEU A 42 23.28 -24.53 13.68
C LEU A 42 23.48 -23.14 13.05
N ARG A 43 24.29 -22.33 13.72
CA ARG A 43 24.74 -21.04 13.21
C ARG A 43 26.00 -21.23 12.35
N LEU A 44 26.12 -20.41 11.30
CA LEU A 44 27.30 -19.96 10.58
C LEU A 44 27.88 -20.87 9.49
N LEU A 45 27.55 -20.48 8.24
CA LEU A 45 28.50 -20.49 7.13
C LEU A 45 28.36 -19.16 6.35
N PRO A 46 29.43 -18.51 5.92
CA PRO A 46 29.44 -17.13 5.51
C PRO A 46 28.82 -16.88 4.12
N ALA A 47 28.09 -15.78 3.98
CA ALA A 47 27.40 -15.28 2.79
C ALA A 47 28.27 -15.20 1.49
N LEU A 48 29.57 -15.24 1.59
CA LEU A 48 30.52 -15.18 0.45
C LEU A 48 30.54 -16.44 -0.43
N ALA A 49 30.11 -17.61 0.09
CA ALA A 49 30.09 -18.85 -0.70
C ALA A 49 28.82 -18.97 -1.57
N PHE A 50 27.76 -18.25 -1.23
CA PHE A 50 26.47 -18.31 -1.91
C PHE A 50 26.46 -17.48 -3.21
N LYS A 51 27.11 -16.30 -3.22
CA LYS A 51 27.25 -15.44 -4.43
C LYS A 51 27.94 -16.15 -5.60
N ARG A 52 28.81 -17.15 -5.34
CA ARG A 52 29.48 -17.95 -6.40
C ARG A 52 28.66 -19.15 -6.91
N ARG A 53 27.63 -19.60 -6.17
CA ARG A 53 26.80 -20.75 -6.57
C ARG A 53 25.61 -20.36 -7.42
N ILE A 54 25.09 -19.14 -7.26
CA ILE A 54 24.00 -18.61 -8.10
C ILE A 54 24.47 -18.38 -9.54
N ALA A 55 25.68 -17.86 -9.74
CA ALA A 55 26.27 -17.74 -11.07
C ALA A 55 26.42 -19.10 -11.80
N GLY A 56 26.58 -20.19 -11.04
CA GLY A 56 26.62 -21.55 -11.58
C GLY A 56 25.26 -22.11 -11.99
N ALA A 57 24.17 -21.77 -11.27
CA ALA A 57 22.82 -22.24 -11.60
C ALA A 57 22.25 -21.54 -12.84
N ILE A 58 22.56 -20.26 -13.04
CA ILE A 58 22.18 -19.49 -14.25
C ILE A 58 22.88 -20.08 -15.49
N CYS A 59 24.17 -20.52 -15.38
CA CYS A 59 24.87 -21.18 -16.47
C CYS A 59 24.33 -22.57 -16.82
N VAL A 60 23.74 -23.31 -15.90
CA VAL A 60 23.22 -24.67 -16.16
C VAL A 60 21.88 -24.62 -16.90
N MET A 61 21.01 -23.62 -16.67
CA MET A 61 19.79 -23.47 -17.45
C MET A 61 20.06 -23.04 -18.91
N ALA A 62 21.13 -22.31 -19.17
CA ALA A 62 21.51 -21.84 -20.52
C ALA A 62 22.08 -22.93 -21.46
N MET A 63 22.43 -24.13 -20.98
CA MET A 63 23.16 -25.12 -21.76
C MET A 63 22.33 -26.29 -22.34
N ALA A 64 20.99 -26.27 -22.17
CA ALA A 64 20.15 -27.32 -22.78
C ALA A 64 19.69 -26.91 -24.18
N THR A 65 20.56 -26.94 -25.17
CA THR A 65 20.24 -26.65 -26.58
C THR A 65 19.90 -27.92 -27.36
N LEU A 66 18.65 -28.08 -27.79
CA LEU A 66 18.25 -28.85 -28.96
C LEU A 66 17.41 -27.95 -29.86
N PRO A 67 17.67 -27.85 -31.15
CA PRO A 67 16.96 -26.95 -32.06
C PRO A 67 15.67 -27.58 -32.51
N THR A 68 14.54 -27.11 -32.10
CA THR A 68 13.29 -27.25 -32.82
C THR A 68 12.82 -25.85 -33.19
N GLY A 69 12.79 -25.57 -34.50
CA GLY A 69 12.40 -24.25 -35.00
C GLY A 69 10.93 -23.99 -34.78
N VAL A 70 10.60 -23.41 -33.64
CA VAL A 70 9.37 -22.67 -33.37
C VAL A 70 9.75 -21.21 -33.47
N SER A 71 9.05 -20.43 -34.26
CA SER A 71 9.17 -18.96 -34.21
C SER A 71 8.65 -18.54 -32.83
N ALA A 72 9.54 -18.14 -31.93
CA ALA A 72 9.19 -17.71 -30.58
C ALA A 72 8.96 -16.20 -30.66
N ASN A 73 7.69 -15.78 -30.64
CA ASN A 73 7.29 -14.38 -30.60
C ASN A 73 6.69 -14.06 -29.24
N LEU A 74 7.01 -12.88 -28.69
CA LEU A 74 6.33 -12.35 -27.51
C LEU A 74 4.88 -12.00 -27.89
N GLU A 75 3.96 -12.20 -26.95
CA GLU A 75 2.57 -11.79 -27.13
C GLU A 75 2.47 -10.26 -27.17
N GLU A 76 1.57 -9.75 -27.99
CA GLU A 76 1.22 -8.33 -28.00
C GLU A 76 0.56 -7.96 -26.66
N VAL A 77 1.03 -6.90 -26.03
CA VAL A 77 0.45 -6.36 -24.79
C VAL A 77 -0.37 -5.14 -25.15
N VAL A 78 -1.65 -5.20 -24.84
CA VAL A 78 -2.60 -4.11 -25.07
C VAL A 78 -2.82 -3.37 -23.74
N VAL A 79 -2.91 -2.06 -23.77
CA VAL A 79 -3.13 -1.21 -22.59
C VAL A 79 -4.33 -0.29 -22.75
N THR A 80 -4.87 0.15 -21.62
CA THR A 80 -6.00 1.11 -21.55
C THR A 80 -5.59 2.43 -20.86
N ALA A 81 -4.30 2.61 -20.67
CA ALA A 81 -3.67 3.73 -19.96
C ALA A 81 -4.14 5.14 -20.41
N ARG A 82 -4.56 5.30 -21.65
CA ARG A 82 -5.08 6.56 -22.18
C ARG A 82 -6.60 6.56 -22.42
N LYS A 83 -7.36 5.77 -21.64
CA LYS A 83 -8.82 5.58 -21.80
C LYS A 83 -9.19 5.07 -23.21
N LYS A 84 -8.25 4.39 -23.87
CA LYS A 84 -8.36 3.80 -25.19
C LYS A 84 -7.58 2.50 -25.22
N VAL A 85 -8.12 1.49 -25.88
CA VAL A 85 -7.44 0.22 -26.15
C VAL A 85 -6.37 0.44 -27.21
N GLU A 86 -5.09 0.26 -26.87
CA GLU A 86 -3.96 0.45 -27.79
C GLU A 86 -2.79 -0.46 -27.43
N SER A 87 -1.86 -0.68 -28.37
CA SER A 87 -0.64 -1.46 -28.09
C SER A 87 0.25 -0.74 -27.08
N LEU A 88 0.85 -1.50 -26.15
CA LEU A 88 1.86 -1.01 -25.22
C LEU A 88 2.99 -0.27 -25.94
N GLN A 89 3.39 -0.75 -27.14
CA GLN A 89 4.48 -0.18 -27.92
C GLN A 89 4.12 1.13 -28.62
N ASP A 90 2.83 1.38 -28.87
CA ASP A 90 2.34 2.60 -29.47
C ASP A 90 1.96 3.69 -28.46
N THR A 91 2.03 3.36 -27.16
CA THR A 91 1.65 4.26 -26.07
C THR A 91 2.85 5.10 -25.63
N PRO A 92 2.89 6.44 -25.83
CA PRO A 92 4.05 7.28 -25.59
C PRO A 92 4.16 7.73 -24.12
N ILE A 93 4.13 6.78 -23.18
CA ILE A 93 4.33 6.95 -21.74
C ILE A 93 5.05 5.74 -21.15
N SER A 94 5.68 5.93 -20.00
CA SER A 94 6.24 4.83 -19.20
C SER A 94 5.12 4.05 -18.54
N VAL A 95 4.89 2.81 -18.99
CA VAL A 95 3.88 1.91 -18.41
C VAL A 95 4.38 0.47 -18.39
N THR A 96 4.19 -0.21 -17.24
CA THR A 96 4.34 -1.66 -17.13
C THR A 96 2.95 -2.27 -17.16
N ALA A 97 2.70 -3.22 -18.05
CA ALA A 97 1.42 -3.91 -18.15
C ALA A 97 1.64 -5.42 -17.98
N LEU A 98 0.84 -6.04 -17.09
CA LEU A 98 0.90 -7.46 -16.74
C LEU A 98 -0.48 -8.07 -16.94
N SER A 99 -0.61 -9.07 -17.81
CA SER A 99 -1.85 -9.84 -17.96
C SER A 99 -2.10 -10.72 -16.73
N GLY A 100 -3.36 -11.11 -16.51
CA GLY A 100 -3.75 -12.04 -15.44
C GLY A 100 -2.99 -13.35 -15.50
N ASP A 101 -2.82 -13.93 -16.69
CA ASP A 101 -2.06 -15.15 -16.91
C ASP A 101 -0.59 -14.96 -16.50
N ARG A 102 -0.02 -13.80 -16.84
CA ARG A 102 1.36 -13.48 -16.46
C ARG A 102 1.52 -13.33 -14.94
N LEU A 103 0.56 -12.71 -14.26
CA LEU A 103 0.53 -12.60 -12.80
C LEU A 103 0.46 -13.98 -12.13
N GLU A 104 -0.34 -14.90 -12.68
CA GLU A 104 -0.41 -16.27 -12.19
C GLU A 104 0.89 -17.05 -12.40
N GLU A 105 1.48 -16.98 -13.60
CA GLU A 105 2.78 -17.59 -13.89
C GLU A 105 3.88 -17.11 -12.93
N MET A 106 3.84 -15.84 -12.59
CA MET A 106 4.76 -15.22 -11.63
C MET A 106 4.43 -15.57 -10.18
N GLY A 107 3.28 -16.18 -9.90
CA GLY A 107 2.80 -16.43 -8.56
C GLY A 107 2.48 -15.17 -7.77
N LEU A 108 2.24 -14.05 -8.47
CA LEU A 108 1.91 -12.76 -7.88
C LEU A 108 0.43 -12.77 -7.48
N SER A 109 0.15 -13.01 -6.23
CA SER A 109 -1.20 -13.14 -5.70
C SER A 109 -1.68 -11.91 -4.92
N ARG A 110 -0.76 -10.97 -4.63
CA ARG A 110 -1.00 -9.70 -3.95
C ARG A 110 -0.45 -8.54 -4.77
N ILE A 111 -1.17 -7.44 -4.78
CA ILE A 111 -0.76 -6.21 -5.47
C ILE A 111 0.60 -5.68 -4.96
N THR A 112 0.92 -5.88 -3.69
CA THR A 112 2.22 -5.48 -3.10
C THR A 112 3.42 -6.18 -3.76
N LYS A 113 3.24 -7.34 -4.39
CA LYS A 113 4.31 -8.05 -5.09
C LYS A 113 4.67 -7.46 -6.46
N LEU A 114 3.85 -6.53 -7.00
CA LEU A 114 4.14 -5.81 -8.25
C LEU A 114 5.46 -5.04 -8.18
N GLN A 115 5.89 -4.61 -6.99
CA GLN A 115 7.20 -3.97 -6.78
C GLN A 115 8.40 -4.84 -7.17
N ASN A 116 8.23 -6.17 -7.26
CA ASN A 116 9.30 -7.11 -7.62
C ASN A 116 9.46 -7.29 -9.13
N VAL A 117 8.63 -6.65 -9.93
CA VAL A 117 8.63 -6.76 -11.39
C VAL A 117 8.55 -5.42 -12.12
N THR A 118 8.29 -4.33 -11.37
CA THR A 118 8.16 -2.98 -11.91
C THR A 118 9.31 -2.10 -11.43
N PRO A 119 10.03 -1.38 -12.33
CA PRO A 119 11.08 -0.47 -11.91
C PRO A 119 10.50 0.74 -11.16
N ASN A 120 11.24 1.24 -10.17
CA ASN A 120 10.93 2.43 -9.36
C ASN A 120 9.54 2.41 -8.67
N LEU A 121 8.99 1.21 -8.45
CA LEU A 121 7.79 0.99 -7.66
C LEU A 121 8.17 0.47 -6.27
N VAL A 122 7.63 1.09 -5.23
CA VAL A 122 7.52 0.54 -3.87
C VAL A 122 6.05 0.41 -3.54
N PHE A 123 5.60 -0.79 -3.23
CA PHE A 123 4.25 -1.06 -2.81
C PHE A 123 4.29 -1.94 -1.57
N GLN A 124 3.97 -1.38 -0.43
CA GLN A 124 4.01 -2.08 0.84
C GLN A 124 2.65 -1.98 1.54
N ASN A 125 2.33 -3.04 2.28
CA ASN A 125 1.31 -3.02 3.29
C ASN A 125 1.99 -2.58 4.59
N THR A 126 2.09 -1.28 4.82
CA THR A 126 2.74 -0.76 6.03
C THR A 126 1.74 -0.56 7.14
N PRO A 127 2.08 -0.95 8.36
CA PRO A 127 1.30 -0.52 9.50
C PRO A 127 1.37 1.02 9.57
N ALA A 128 0.24 1.66 9.35
CA ALA A 128 0.10 3.07 9.63
C ALA A 128 0.31 3.33 11.14
N TYR A 129 0.37 4.59 11.54
CA TYR A 129 0.58 4.94 12.95
C TYR A 129 -0.45 4.31 13.90
N SER A 130 -1.65 4.04 13.44
CA SER A 130 -2.73 3.39 14.22
C SER A 130 -2.78 1.87 14.10
N GLY A 131 -1.96 1.25 13.25
CA GLY A 131 -1.89 -0.21 13.16
C GLY A 131 -2.79 -0.84 12.11
N ALA A 132 -3.36 -0.06 11.18
CA ALA A 132 -4.13 -0.62 10.05
C ALA A 132 -3.32 -1.67 9.30
N GLY A 133 -3.81 -2.89 9.25
CA GLY A 133 -3.18 -4.03 8.58
C GLY A 133 -3.36 -4.03 7.06
N ASN A 134 -4.30 -3.23 6.53
CA ASN A 134 -4.60 -3.12 5.11
C ASN A 134 -4.49 -1.66 4.65
N ASN A 135 -3.25 -1.15 4.63
CA ASN A 135 -2.94 0.21 4.16
C ASN A 135 -1.92 0.17 3.02
N ALA A 136 -2.33 0.66 1.85
CA ALA A 136 -1.51 0.72 0.64
C ALA A 136 -0.53 1.90 0.70
N ALA A 137 0.70 1.65 1.15
CA ALA A 137 1.79 2.60 1.01
C ALA A 137 2.46 2.41 -0.36
N VAL A 138 2.10 3.27 -1.30
CA VAL A 138 2.55 3.19 -2.68
C VAL A 138 3.43 4.39 -3.01
N TYR A 139 4.61 4.10 -3.58
CA TYR A 139 5.53 5.10 -4.10
C TYR A 139 5.94 4.72 -5.52
N ILE A 140 5.80 5.65 -6.46
CA ILE A 140 6.30 5.54 -7.83
C ILE A 140 7.32 6.65 -8.05
N ARG A 141 8.53 6.30 -8.51
CA ARG A 141 9.64 7.26 -8.68
C ARG A 141 9.91 8.07 -7.40
N GLY A 142 9.65 7.47 -6.22
CA GLY A 142 9.89 8.09 -4.92
C GLY A 142 8.78 8.98 -4.38
N VAL A 143 7.69 9.14 -5.10
CA VAL A 143 6.54 9.94 -4.68
C VAL A 143 5.40 9.06 -4.25
N GLY A 144 4.90 9.29 -3.05
CA GLY A 144 3.84 8.46 -2.46
C GLY A 144 3.45 8.91 -1.06
N GLN A 145 2.69 8.07 -0.37
CA GLN A 145 2.15 8.34 0.95
C GLN A 145 2.09 7.06 1.77
N LYS A 146 2.43 7.14 3.06
CA LYS A 146 2.36 6.00 4.00
C LYS A 146 1.23 6.11 5.02
N ASP A 147 0.66 7.30 5.23
CA ASP A 147 -0.40 7.53 6.21
C ASP A 147 -1.78 7.37 5.56
N PHE A 148 -2.74 6.80 6.30
CA PHE A 148 -4.07 6.44 5.79
C PHE A 148 -5.17 7.42 6.21
N VAL A 149 -4.89 8.39 7.10
CA VAL A 149 -5.91 9.30 7.62
C VAL A 149 -6.64 10.04 6.49
N PRO A 150 -7.95 10.26 6.60
CA PRO A 150 -8.76 10.81 5.50
C PRO A 150 -8.43 12.25 5.15
N THR A 151 -7.72 12.95 6.02
CA THR A 151 -7.30 14.34 5.79
C THR A 151 -6.06 14.47 4.89
N ILE A 152 -5.43 13.34 4.51
CA ILE A 152 -4.23 13.27 3.66
C ILE A 152 -4.49 12.30 2.52
N ASP A 153 -4.34 12.75 1.28
CA ASP A 153 -4.55 11.92 0.09
C ASP A 153 -3.27 11.20 -0.35
N PRO A 154 -3.39 10.06 -1.06
CA PRO A 154 -2.24 9.36 -1.64
C PRO A 154 -1.58 10.18 -2.76
N GLY A 155 -0.29 9.95 -3.05
CA GLY A 155 0.42 10.52 -4.20
C GLY A 155 0.34 9.65 -5.46
N VAL A 156 -0.17 8.41 -5.34
CA VAL A 156 -0.38 7.45 -6.42
C VAL A 156 -1.83 7.00 -6.41
N GLY A 157 -2.53 7.14 -7.53
CA GLY A 157 -3.92 6.73 -7.69
C GLY A 157 -4.04 5.22 -7.90
N ILE A 158 -5.00 4.56 -7.25
CA ILE A 158 -5.37 3.16 -7.49
C ILE A 158 -6.78 3.11 -8.08
N TYR A 159 -6.94 2.35 -9.15
CA TYR A 159 -8.20 2.23 -9.89
C TYR A 159 -8.54 0.77 -10.10
N VAL A 160 -9.81 0.42 -9.92
CA VAL A 160 -10.37 -0.90 -10.26
C VAL A 160 -11.49 -0.71 -11.29
N ASP A 161 -11.36 -1.30 -12.47
CA ASP A 161 -12.29 -1.11 -13.59
C ASP A 161 -12.59 0.39 -13.87
N GLU A 162 -11.54 1.22 -13.81
CA GLU A 162 -11.56 2.69 -13.97
C GLU A 162 -12.21 3.46 -12.80
N VAL A 163 -12.66 2.81 -11.75
CA VAL A 163 -13.17 3.45 -10.53
C VAL A 163 -12.00 3.80 -9.61
N TYR A 164 -11.89 5.08 -9.23
CA TYR A 164 -10.86 5.57 -8.31
C TYR A 164 -11.14 5.08 -6.87
N LEU A 165 -10.10 4.56 -6.20
CA LEU A 165 -10.13 4.28 -4.77
C LEU A 165 -9.61 5.51 -4.02
N GLY A 166 -10.49 6.23 -3.34
CA GLY A 166 -10.18 7.51 -2.71
C GLY A 166 -9.20 7.42 -1.54
N ARG A 167 -9.05 6.24 -0.93
CA ARG A 167 -8.25 6.02 0.27
C ARG A 167 -7.23 4.91 0.09
N SER A 168 -6.11 5.04 0.81
CA SER A 168 -5.09 3.99 0.90
C SER A 168 -5.50 2.85 1.83
N ALA A 169 -6.37 3.13 2.83
CA ALA A 169 -7.02 2.11 3.63
C ALA A 169 -7.91 1.23 2.74
N GLY A 170 -7.85 -0.09 2.91
CA GLY A 170 -8.60 -1.05 2.11
C GLY A 170 -8.18 -1.12 0.63
N ALA A 171 -7.03 -0.56 0.26
CA ALA A 171 -6.51 -0.59 -1.11
C ALA A 171 -5.38 -1.61 -1.33
N VAL A 172 -4.99 -2.39 -0.31
CA VAL A 172 -4.14 -3.57 -0.49
C VAL A 172 -5.02 -4.73 -0.96
N LEU A 173 -5.15 -4.86 -2.26
CA LEU A 173 -6.03 -5.84 -2.89
C LEU A 173 -5.28 -7.15 -3.11
N ASP A 174 -5.92 -8.26 -2.76
CA ASP A 174 -5.52 -9.57 -3.21
C ASP A 174 -6.03 -9.79 -4.64
N MET A 175 -5.14 -10.19 -5.54
CA MET A 175 -5.45 -10.31 -6.96
C MET A 175 -6.21 -11.61 -7.24
N ILE A 176 -7.54 -11.49 -7.41
CA ILE A 176 -8.39 -12.59 -7.85
C ILE A 176 -9.10 -12.17 -9.13
N ASP A 177 -9.07 -13.06 -10.13
CA ASP A 177 -9.80 -12.86 -11.39
C ASP A 177 -9.45 -11.54 -12.12
N ILE A 178 -8.18 -11.21 -12.12
CA ILE A 178 -7.64 -10.02 -12.78
C ILE A 178 -7.36 -10.34 -14.26
N GLN A 179 -7.83 -9.48 -15.13
CA GLN A 179 -7.50 -9.54 -16.55
C GLN A 179 -6.13 -8.88 -16.81
N GLN A 180 -5.87 -7.73 -16.15
CA GLN A 180 -4.66 -6.95 -16.38
C GLN A 180 -4.40 -5.97 -15.24
N VAL A 181 -3.12 -5.70 -14.97
CA VAL A 181 -2.67 -4.58 -14.14
C VAL A 181 -1.73 -3.69 -14.95
N GLU A 182 -1.99 -2.40 -14.94
CA GLU A 182 -1.17 -1.37 -15.60
C GLU A 182 -0.60 -0.44 -14.53
N ILE A 183 0.72 -0.24 -14.52
CA ILE A 183 1.41 0.70 -13.65
C ILE A 183 1.93 1.85 -14.50
N LEU A 184 1.26 2.99 -14.42
CA LEU A 184 1.59 4.22 -15.14
C LEU A 184 2.52 5.04 -14.26
N ARG A 185 3.69 5.39 -14.76
CA ARG A 185 4.71 6.12 -13.99
C ARG A 185 4.82 7.57 -14.43
N GLY A 186 5.03 8.46 -13.47
CA GLY A 186 4.98 9.91 -13.65
C GLY A 186 3.56 10.47 -13.61
N PRO A 187 3.39 11.81 -13.61
CA PRO A 187 2.10 12.46 -13.40
C PRO A 187 1.04 12.06 -14.40
N GLN A 188 -0.14 11.67 -13.90
CA GLN A 188 -1.31 11.25 -14.69
C GLN A 188 -2.51 12.20 -14.50
N GLY A 189 -2.27 13.46 -14.16
CA GLY A 189 -3.29 14.44 -13.81
C GLY A 189 -4.37 14.67 -14.86
N THR A 190 -4.06 14.53 -16.14
CA THR A 190 -4.97 14.83 -17.26
C THR A 190 -6.13 13.83 -17.37
N LEU A 191 -5.87 12.53 -17.36
CA LEU A 191 -6.92 11.51 -17.56
C LEU A 191 -7.38 10.86 -16.25
N PHE A 192 -6.46 10.69 -15.30
CA PHE A 192 -6.76 10.06 -14.01
C PHE A 192 -7.14 11.09 -12.94
N GLY A 193 -6.61 12.32 -13.03
CA GLY A 193 -7.02 13.43 -12.17
C GLY A 193 -6.12 13.63 -10.96
N LYS A 194 -6.73 14.11 -9.86
CA LYS A 194 -6.03 14.45 -8.62
C LYS A 194 -5.25 13.26 -8.04
N ASN A 195 -4.23 13.57 -7.21
CA ASN A 195 -3.54 12.57 -6.41
C ASN A 195 -2.81 11.48 -7.23
N THR A 196 -2.38 11.83 -8.44
CA THR A 196 -1.63 10.97 -9.36
C THR A 196 -0.27 11.59 -9.73
N VAL A 197 0.34 12.32 -8.78
CA VAL A 197 1.62 13.03 -8.99
C VAL A 197 2.81 12.07 -9.18
N GLY A 198 2.79 10.92 -8.52
CA GLY A 198 3.77 9.84 -8.74
C GLY A 198 3.39 8.90 -9.87
N GLY A 199 2.08 8.72 -10.13
CA GLY A 199 1.56 7.79 -11.13
C GLY A 199 0.20 7.22 -10.78
N ALA A 200 -0.18 6.15 -11.50
CA ALA A 200 -1.43 5.43 -11.26
C ALA A 200 -1.24 3.92 -11.42
N ILE A 201 -1.99 3.14 -10.65
CA ILE A 201 -2.14 1.69 -10.81
C ILE A 201 -3.57 1.41 -11.24
N SER A 202 -3.74 0.85 -12.43
CA SER A 202 -5.04 0.51 -13.00
C SER A 202 -5.19 -1.02 -13.05
N ILE A 203 -6.22 -1.53 -12.40
CA ILE A 203 -6.55 -2.95 -12.32
C ILE A 203 -7.82 -3.16 -13.12
N THR A 204 -7.75 -4.01 -14.12
CA THR A 204 -8.91 -4.43 -14.93
C THR A 204 -9.27 -5.86 -14.54
N THR A 205 -10.52 -6.10 -14.17
CA THR A 205 -11.03 -7.43 -13.83
C THR A 205 -11.53 -8.17 -15.06
N THR A 206 -11.50 -9.50 -15.00
CA THR A 206 -12.00 -10.34 -16.10
C THR A 206 -13.51 -10.19 -16.23
N LYS A 207 -13.97 -9.84 -17.42
CA LYS A 207 -15.40 -9.66 -17.67
C LYS A 207 -16.09 -11.00 -18.00
N PRO A 208 -17.39 -11.16 -17.62
CA PRO A 208 -18.20 -12.31 -18.04
C PRO A 208 -18.24 -12.44 -19.56
N ASN A 209 -18.22 -13.69 -20.07
CA ASN A 209 -18.25 -13.98 -21.50
C ASN A 209 -19.20 -15.16 -21.83
N ASP A 210 -19.27 -15.53 -23.10
CA ASP A 210 -20.16 -16.57 -23.64
C ASP A 210 -19.63 -18.00 -23.46
N GLU A 211 -18.45 -18.21 -22.86
CA GLU A 211 -17.87 -19.51 -22.64
C GLU A 211 -18.17 -20.02 -21.22
N PHE A 212 -18.71 -21.24 -21.08
CA PHE A 212 -18.81 -21.88 -19.77
C PHE A 212 -17.43 -22.39 -19.35
N GLY A 213 -16.96 -21.97 -18.18
CA GLY A 213 -15.68 -22.43 -17.68
C GLY A 213 -15.44 -21.97 -16.24
N GLY A 214 -14.41 -22.50 -15.63
CA GLY A 214 -14.04 -22.14 -14.28
C GLY A 214 -12.69 -22.64 -13.87
N LYS A 215 -12.24 -22.16 -12.71
CA LYS A 215 -10.95 -22.52 -12.12
C LYS A 215 -11.07 -22.58 -10.61
N VAL A 216 -10.37 -23.52 -9.99
CA VAL A 216 -10.20 -23.61 -8.53
C VAL A 216 -8.73 -23.83 -8.24
N ASP A 217 -8.17 -23.02 -7.35
CA ASP A 217 -6.80 -23.14 -6.86
C ASP A 217 -6.80 -23.35 -5.34
N ILE A 218 -5.98 -24.29 -4.86
CA ILE A 218 -5.71 -24.53 -3.43
C ILE A 218 -4.21 -24.42 -3.22
N LYS A 219 -3.78 -23.46 -2.37
CA LYS A 219 -2.37 -23.25 -2.02
C LYS A 219 -2.16 -23.54 -0.53
N VAL A 220 -1.21 -24.41 -0.22
CA VAL A 220 -0.77 -24.72 1.14
C VAL A 220 0.71 -24.41 1.30
N GLY A 221 1.16 -24.05 2.49
CA GLY A 221 2.56 -23.64 2.70
C GLY A 221 2.97 -23.48 4.16
N THR A 222 4.11 -22.86 4.36
CA THR A 222 4.62 -22.48 5.68
C THR A 222 3.65 -21.56 6.41
N ASP A 223 3.77 -21.53 7.74
CA ASP A 223 2.92 -20.78 8.66
C ASP A 223 1.43 -21.13 8.44
N GLU A 224 1.16 -22.44 8.33
CA GLU A 224 -0.17 -23.01 8.11
C GLU A 224 -0.98 -22.37 6.97
N ARG A 225 -0.30 -21.85 5.95
CA ARG A 225 -0.97 -21.23 4.79
C ARG A 225 -2.01 -22.15 4.17
N ARG A 226 -3.22 -21.63 3.98
CA ARG A 226 -4.38 -22.32 3.41
C ARG A 226 -5.19 -21.34 2.57
N ASN A 227 -4.83 -21.19 1.30
CA ASN A 227 -5.55 -20.31 0.39
C ASN A 227 -6.40 -21.13 -0.55
N ILE A 228 -7.66 -20.73 -0.72
CA ILE A 228 -8.59 -21.31 -1.69
C ILE A 228 -9.10 -20.15 -2.57
N ARG A 229 -9.06 -20.31 -3.87
CA ARG A 229 -9.62 -19.40 -4.85
C ARG A 229 -10.46 -20.15 -5.85
N GLY A 230 -11.56 -19.54 -6.28
CA GLY A 230 -12.43 -20.12 -7.30
C GLY A 230 -13.00 -19.06 -8.21
N VAL A 231 -13.10 -19.39 -9.49
CA VAL A 231 -13.74 -18.56 -10.51
C VAL A 231 -14.67 -19.43 -11.32
N LEU A 232 -15.86 -18.91 -11.65
CA LEU A 232 -16.85 -19.59 -12.47
C LEU A 232 -17.50 -18.59 -13.43
N ASN A 233 -17.43 -18.86 -14.73
CA ASN A 233 -18.11 -18.11 -15.77
C ASN A 233 -19.27 -18.92 -16.32
N ILE A 234 -20.46 -18.30 -16.40
CA ILE A 234 -21.72 -18.96 -16.80
C ILE A 234 -22.41 -18.09 -17.85
N PRO A 235 -22.52 -18.54 -19.10
CA PRO A 235 -23.43 -17.92 -20.06
C PRO A 235 -24.88 -18.25 -19.71
N LEU A 236 -25.62 -17.25 -19.22
CA LEU A 236 -27.02 -17.41 -18.83
C LEU A 236 -27.98 -17.41 -20.04
N SER A 237 -27.59 -16.68 -21.10
CA SER A 237 -28.26 -16.65 -22.41
C SER A 237 -27.26 -16.16 -23.47
N ASP A 238 -27.71 -16.06 -24.71
CA ASP A 238 -26.91 -15.52 -25.83
C ASP A 238 -26.47 -14.05 -25.62
N THR A 239 -27.04 -13.35 -24.68
CA THR A 239 -26.78 -11.91 -24.43
C THR A 239 -26.54 -11.57 -22.97
N LEU A 240 -26.62 -12.51 -22.06
CA LEU A 240 -26.44 -12.30 -20.61
C LEU A 240 -25.46 -13.34 -20.07
N TYR A 241 -24.39 -12.85 -19.46
CA TYR A 241 -23.30 -13.64 -18.91
C TYR A 241 -23.09 -13.28 -17.45
N ALA A 242 -22.75 -14.27 -16.62
CA ALA A 242 -22.44 -14.10 -15.22
C ALA A 242 -21.06 -14.67 -14.92
N ARG A 243 -20.31 -14.02 -14.03
CA ARG A 243 -19.02 -14.49 -13.55
C ARG A 243 -18.96 -14.27 -12.03
N GLY A 244 -18.61 -15.33 -11.31
CA GLY A 244 -18.40 -15.29 -9.87
C GLY A 244 -16.97 -15.66 -9.54
N SER A 245 -16.34 -14.94 -8.63
CA SER A 245 -15.05 -15.27 -8.06
C SER A 245 -15.09 -15.21 -6.54
N PHE A 246 -14.33 -16.08 -5.90
CA PHE A 246 -14.25 -16.23 -4.45
C PHE A 246 -12.83 -16.53 -4.02
N GLY A 247 -12.38 -15.95 -2.92
CA GLY A 247 -11.10 -16.21 -2.28
C GLY A 247 -11.24 -16.30 -0.76
N SER A 248 -10.55 -17.28 -0.15
CA SER A 248 -10.30 -17.34 1.28
C SER A 248 -8.82 -17.57 1.47
N LEU A 249 -8.14 -16.64 2.11
CA LEU A 249 -6.69 -16.59 2.25
C LEU A 249 -6.33 -16.59 3.72
N GLN A 250 -5.71 -17.65 4.19
CA GLN A 250 -5.33 -17.81 5.58
C GLN A 250 -3.85 -18.15 5.70
N GLN A 251 -3.16 -17.50 6.63
CA GLN A 251 -1.78 -17.80 7.01
C GLN A 251 -1.51 -17.29 8.42
N ASP A 252 -0.88 -18.11 9.28
CA ASP A 252 -0.50 -17.70 10.62
C ASP A 252 0.50 -16.55 10.59
N GLY A 253 0.57 -15.77 11.68
CA GLY A 253 1.55 -14.72 11.86
C GLY A 253 2.98 -15.27 12.03
N TYR A 254 3.94 -14.38 12.14
CA TYR A 254 5.36 -14.74 12.27
C TYR A 254 6.12 -13.96 13.35
N VAL A 255 5.43 -13.03 14.03
CA VAL A 255 5.91 -12.36 15.22
C VAL A 255 5.06 -12.81 16.40
N TYR A 256 5.65 -13.62 17.28
CA TYR A 256 4.95 -14.16 18.43
C TYR A 256 4.74 -13.12 19.53
N ARG A 257 3.53 -13.06 20.10
CA ARG A 257 3.18 -12.20 21.22
C ARG A 257 2.84 -13.05 22.46
N PRO A 258 3.73 -13.11 23.48
CA PRO A 258 3.52 -13.95 24.66
C PRO A 258 2.32 -13.55 25.51
N PHE A 259 1.91 -12.30 25.50
CA PHE A 259 0.83 -11.74 26.32
C PHE A 259 -0.51 -12.49 26.10
N ASP A 260 -0.90 -12.71 24.86
CA ASP A 260 -2.16 -13.38 24.50
C ASP A 260 -1.96 -14.65 23.66
N GLY A 261 -0.71 -15.02 23.41
CA GLY A 261 -0.34 -16.20 22.64
C GLY A 261 -0.63 -16.11 21.13
N LYS A 262 -0.84 -14.89 20.61
CA LYS A 262 -1.11 -14.65 19.20
C LYS A 262 0.19 -14.50 18.40
N ASP A 263 0.13 -14.83 17.13
CA ASP A 263 1.15 -14.50 16.14
C ASP A 263 0.66 -13.31 15.30
N LEU A 264 1.44 -12.22 15.30
CA LEU A 264 1.15 -10.98 14.57
C LEU A 264 1.58 -11.08 13.12
N GLY A 265 0.96 -10.27 12.24
CA GLY A 265 1.22 -10.28 10.81
C GLY A 265 0.62 -11.51 10.12
N ASN A 266 -0.42 -12.12 10.65
CA ASN A 266 -1.20 -13.16 10.00
C ASN A 266 -1.97 -12.60 8.79
N GLN A 267 -2.53 -13.49 8.01
CA GLN A 267 -3.50 -13.20 6.96
C GLN A 267 -4.77 -13.99 7.26
N ASP A 268 -5.91 -13.32 7.27
CA ASP A 268 -7.25 -13.93 7.31
C ASP A 268 -8.19 -13.06 6.49
N THR A 269 -8.32 -13.39 5.21
CA THR A 269 -9.02 -12.56 4.24
C THR A 269 -10.06 -13.40 3.51
N VAL A 270 -11.29 -12.90 3.43
CA VAL A 270 -12.35 -13.43 2.58
C VAL A 270 -12.74 -12.39 1.56
N MET A 271 -12.84 -12.80 0.30
CA MET A 271 -13.23 -11.88 -0.77
C MET A 271 -14.13 -12.57 -1.78
N GLY A 272 -14.96 -11.79 -2.44
CA GLY A 272 -15.84 -12.27 -3.49
C GLY A 272 -16.21 -11.19 -4.48
N ARG A 273 -16.43 -11.58 -5.72
CA ARG A 273 -16.96 -10.72 -6.77
C ARG A 273 -18.06 -11.45 -7.53
N LEU A 274 -19.13 -10.75 -7.82
CA LEU A 274 -20.17 -11.17 -8.74
C LEU A 274 -20.30 -10.13 -9.86
N ALA A 275 -20.07 -10.56 -11.09
CA ALA A 275 -20.18 -9.71 -12.27
C ALA A 275 -21.26 -10.25 -13.21
N LEU A 276 -22.03 -9.33 -13.81
CA LEU A 276 -23.03 -9.60 -14.83
C LEU A 276 -22.74 -8.72 -16.05
N ARG A 277 -22.69 -9.32 -17.23
CA ARG A 277 -22.59 -8.61 -18.51
C ARG A 277 -23.83 -8.86 -19.33
N TRP A 278 -24.50 -7.79 -19.71
CA TRP A 278 -25.62 -7.81 -20.65
C TRP A 278 -25.21 -7.13 -21.97
N ALA A 279 -25.18 -7.92 -23.05
CA ALA A 279 -24.80 -7.49 -24.41
C ALA A 279 -25.92 -7.79 -25.38
N PRO A 280 -27.03 -6.99 -25.36
CA PRO A 280 -28.18 -7.24 -26.22
C PRO A 280 -27.93 -7.01 -27.72
N SER A 281 -26.82 -6.31 -28.04
CA SER A 281 -26.36 -6.06 -29.43
C SER A 281 -24.84 -5.88 -29.42
N ASP A 282 -24.24 -5.93 -30.61
CA ASP A 282 -22.81 -5.70 -30.81
C ASP A 282 -22.37 -4.25 -30.48
N THR A 283 -23.33 -3.33 -30.33
CA THR A 283 -23.07 -1.91 -30.10
C THR A 283 -23.39 -1.45 -28.71
N PHE A 284 -23.91 -2.32 -27.85
CA PHE A 284 -24.25 -1.94 -26.47
C PHE A 284 -23.88 -3.04 -25.46
N THR A 285 -23.16 -2.66 -24.43
CA THR A 285 -22.90 -3.52 -23.26
C THR A 285 -23.21 -2.80 -21.96
N ALA A 286 -23.70 -3.58 -20.98
CA ALA A 286 -23.86 -3.14 -19.61
C ALA A 286 -23.18 -4.16 -18.67
N ASP A 287 -22.18 -3.69 -17.95
CA ASP A 287 -21.42 -4.48 -16.96
C ASP A 287 -21.81 -4.00 -15.56
N LEU A 288 -22.33 -4.90 -14.72
CA LEU A 288 -22.64 -4.67 -13.32
C LEU A 288 -21.75 -5.58 -12.47
N SER A 289 -21.10 -5.05 -11.45
CA SER A 289 -20.35 -5.84 -10.49
C SER A 289 -20.72 -5.49 -9.05
N PHE A 290 -20.60 -6.48 -8.19
CA PHE A 290 -20.63 -6.38 -6.74
C PHE A 290 -19.34 -7.02 -6.20
N ASP A 291 -18.61 -6.29 -5.37
CA ASP A 291 -17.37 -6.72 -4.74
C ASP A 291 -17.55 -6.71 -3.21
N TYR A 292 -17.03 -7.73 -2.56
CA TYR A 292 -16.96 -7.88 -1.11
C TYR A 292 -15.55 -8.27 -0.69
N TYR A 293 -15.05 -7.65 0.36
CA TYR A 293 -13.75 -7.91 0.94
C TYR A 293 -13.82 -7.75 2.46
N ASP A 294 -13.32 -8.74 3.19
CA ASP A 294 -13.29 -8.81 4.64
C ASP A 294 -11.91 -9.33 5.08
N ASP A 295 -11.21 -8.57 5.91
CA ASP A 295 -9.85 -8.84 6.36
C ASP A 295 -9.78 -8.69 7.88
N GLU A 296 -9.55 -9.81 8.58
CA GLU A 296 -9.44 -9.87 10.03
C GLU A 296 -8.05 -10.35 10.43
N THR A 297 -7.23 -9.49 11.04
CA THR A 297 -5.86 -9.86 11.42
C THR A 297 -5.54 -9.53 12.88
N ASN A 298 -4.52 -10.21 13.41
CA ASN A 298 -3.99 -9.94 14.75
C ASN A 298 -3.18 -8.62 14.83
N GLY A 299 -3.18 -7.85 13.75
CA GLY A 299 -2.45 -6.60 13.62
C GLY A 299 -1.03 -6.75 13.05
N PRO A 300 -0.33 -5.63 12.87
CA PRO A 300 0.95 -5.60 12.20
C PRO A 300 2.07 -6.29 13.01
N PRO A 301 3.05 -6.91 12.32
CA PRO A 301 4.17 -7.61 12.96
C PRO A 301 5.25 -6.63 13.44
N LEU A 302 4.88 -5.66 14.26
CA LEU A 302 5.80 -4.66 14.78
C LEU A 302 6.70 -5.24 15.87
N LEU A 303 7.97 -4.88 15.83
CA LEU A 303 8.98 -5.16 16.83
C LEU A 303 9.57 -3.86 17.36
N THR A 304 9.68 -3.72 18.67
CA THR A 304 10.51 -2.68 19.25
C THR A 304 11.96 -3.12 19.13
N THR A 305 12.72 -2.42 18.30
CA THR A 305 14.12 -2.79 18.01
C THR A 305 15.12 -2.00 18.84
N ARG A 306 14.69 -0.87 19.41
CA ARG A 306 15.49 -0.06 20.31
C ARG A 306 14.65 0.88 21.17
N VAL A 307 15.11 1.15 22.37
CA VAL A 307 14.58 2.15 23.29
C VAL A 307 15.68 3.14 23.67
N ASP A 308 15.38 4.42 23.61
CA ASP A 308 16.21 5.49 24.17
C ASP A 308 15.78 5.73 25.62
N GLU A 309 16.51 5.15 26.54
CA GLU A 309 16.16 5.16 27.97
C GLU A 309 16.29 6.56 28.60
N PHE A 310 17.15 7.42 28.02
CA PHE A 310 17.45 8.75 28.54
C PHE A 310 17.75 9.73 27.40
N PRO A 311 16.74 10.04 26.55
CA PRO A 311 16.97 10.90 25.41
C PRO A 311 17.38 12.32 25.83
N GLU A 312 18.40 12.89 25.18
CA GLU A 312 18.77 14.29 25.36
C GLU A 312 17.59 15.24 25.01
N SER A 313 16.68 14.78 24.18
CA SER A 313 15.43 15.45 23.79
C SER A 313 14.38 15.53 24.91
N ALA A 314 14.49 14.73 25.97
CA ALA A 314 13.49 14.69 27.04
C ALA A 314 13.23 16.05 27.72
N THR A 315 14.20 16.97 27.65
CA THR A 315 14.09 18.33 28.18
C THR A 315 13.57 19.35 27.17
N ALA A 316 13.50 19.00 25.89
CA ALA A 316 13.15 19.90 24.80
C ALA A 316 11.68 19.83 24.39
N ILE A 317 10.99 18.73 24.73
CA ILE A 317 9.58 18.51 24.36
C ILE A 317 8.68 19.05 25.48
N PRO A 318 7.74 19.98 25.19
CA PRO A 318 6.69 20.34 26.15
C PRO A 318 5.86 19.11 26.48
N GLY A 319 5.95 18.59 27.71
CA GLY A 319 5.30 17.35 28.14
C GLY A 319 6.25 16.17 28.36
N GLY A 320 7.51 16.28 27.93
CA GLY A 320 8.53 15.26 28.13
C GLY A 320 8.46 14.09 27.14
N ASN A 321 9.46 13.22 27.24
CA ASN A 321 9.47 11.92 26.57
C ASN A 321 8.68 10.92 27.42
N PHE A 322 7.69 10.22 26.86
CA PHE A 322 6.81 9.32 27.63
C PHE A 322 7.57 8.15 28.27
N PRO A 323 8.52 7.46 27.63
CA PRO A 323 9.37 6.49 28.31
C PRO A 323 10.17 7.07 29.47
N PHE A 324 10.73 8.27 29.30
CA PHE A 324 11.43 8.96 30.37
C PHE A 324 10.48 9.29 31.55
N ILE A 325 9.28 9.76 31.24
CA ILE A 325 8.24 10.03 32.25
C ILE A 325 7.84 8.73 32.92
N HIS A 326 7.57 7.66 32.19
CA HIS A 326 7.27 6.34 32.73
C HIS A 326 8.39 5.85 33.65
N ASN A 327 9.64 5.88 33.21
CA ASN A 327 10.79 5.46 33.97
C ASN A 327 11.02 6.36 35.18
N LEU A 328 10.76 7.65 35.09
CA LEU A 328 10.82 8.57 36.23
C LEU A 328 9.79 8.19 37.30
N PHE A 329 8.56 7.89 36.91
CA PHE A 329 7.51 7.48 37.83
C PHE A 329 7.71 6.05 38.37
N ALA A 330 8.19 5.12 37.55
CA ALA A 330 8.59 3.79 37.98
C ALA A 330 9.70 3.83 39.00
N GLY A 331 10.59 4.82 38.90
CA GLY A 331 11.64 5.11 39.91
C GLY A 331 11.17 5.86 41.13
N PHE A 332 9.93 6.33 41.20
CA PHE A 332 9.36 6.96 42.40
C PHE A 332 8.96 5.91 43.42
N SER A 333 9.87 5.52 44.30
CA SER A 333 9.53 4.77 45.51
C SER A 333 9.12 5.74 46.64
N PRO A 334 8.01 5.49 47.35
CA PRO A 334 7.60 6.32 48.50
C PRO A 334 8.67 6.48 49.60
N ASP A 335 9.62 5.54 49.64
CA ASP A 335 10.67 5.51 50.66
C ASP A 335 11.86 6.45 50.37
N PHE A 336 11.96 7.04 49.15
CA PHE A 336 13.15 7.80 48.77
C PHE A 336 12.93 9.30 48.48
N GLY A 337 11.71 9.81 48.55
CA GLY A 337 11.43 11.26 48.51
C GLY A 337 11.87 12.05 47.29
N GLY A 338 12.12 11.40 46.16
CA GLY A 338 12.51 12.09 44.91
C GLY A 338 12.87 11.13 43.78
N PRO A 339 12.94 11.64 42.56
CA PRO A 339 13.28 10.83 41.41
C PRO A 339 14.70 10.29 41.51
N ASN A 340 14.82 8.98 41.56
CA ASN A 340 16.12 8.32 41.55
C ASN A 340 16.24 7.46 40.26
N PRO A 341 16.85 7.97 39.20
CA PRO A 341 17.04 7.22 37.94
C PRO A 341 17.82 5.91 38.11
N ILE A 342 18.45 5.72 39.27
CA ILE A 342 19.22 4.51 39.57
C ILE A 342 18.30 3.33 39.92
N VAL A 343 17.03 3.57 40.27
CA VAL A 343 16.09 2.49 40.69
C VAL A 343 15.73 1.58 39.51
N CYS A 344 15.66 2.10 38.31
CA CYS A 344 15.41 1.30 37.09
C CYS A 344 16.50 0.28 36.77
N THR A 345 17.70 0.44 37.31
CA THR A 345 18.83 -0.47 37.12
C THR A 345 19.00 -1.51 38.23
N LEU A 346 18.13 -1.51 39.23
CA LEU A 346 18.20 -2.45 40.30
C LEU A 346 17.48 -3.76 40.00
N PRO A 347 18.04 -4.94 40.33
CA PRO A 347 17.40 -6.23 40.06
C PRO A 347 16.04 -6.44 40.72
N ASP A 348 15.72 -5.66 41.77
CA ASP A 348 14.48 -5.74 42.55
C ASP A 348 13.61 -4.47 42.38
N ALA A 349 13.72 -3.76 41.26
CA ALA A 349 12.86 -2.61 40.96
C ALA A 349 11.39 -3.02 41.07
N PRO A 350 10.53 -2.29 41.79
CA PRO A 350 9.14 -2.66 42.03
C PRO A 350 8.27 -2.61 40.79
N VAL A 351 8.78 -2.03 39.71
CA VAL A 351 8.15 -1.91 38.40
C VAL A 351 9.21 -2.07 37.32
N ALA A 352 8.88 -2.78 36.27
CA ALA A 352 9.74 -2.87 35.08
C ALA A 352 9.84 -1.51 34.41
N CYS A 353 11.07 -0.99 34.30
CA CYS A 353 11.31 0.22 33.51
C CYS A 353 11.29 -0.07 32.02
N PHE A 354 10.86 0.88 31.22
CA PHE A 354 10.95 0.78 29.78
C PHE A 354 12.40 0.96 29.33
N THR A 355 13.04 -0.15 29.05
CA THR A 355 14.47 -0.23 28.70
C THR A 355 14.69 -1.21 27.55
N ASN A 356 15.82 -1.13 26.88
CA ASN A 356 16.19 -2.13 25.86
C ASN A 356 16.11 -3.56 26.40
N ALA A 357 16.46 -3.79 27.67
CA ALA A 357 16.43 -5.12 28.26
C ALA A 357 15.02 -5.71 28.41
N ASN A 358 13.99 -4.86 28.48
CA ASN A 358 12.61 -5.25 28.75
C ASN A 358 11.69 -5.13 27.51
N ALA A 359 12.12 -4.40 26.47
CA ALA A 359 11.34 -4.16 25.28
C ALA A 359 11.92 -4.80 24.01
N VAL A 360 13.26 -5.04 23.98
CA VAL A 360 13.96 -5.56 22.80
C VAL A 360 14.35 -7.01 23.04
N THR A 361 13.75 -7.94 22.30
CA THR A 361 13.98 -9.39 22.47
C THR A 361 15.10 -9.93 21.62
N GLY A 362 15.40 -9.27 20.47
CA GLY A 362 16.38 -9.73 19.48
C GLY A 362 15.96 -10.99 18.71
N ASP A 363 14.70 -11.40 18.81
CA ASP A 363 14.04 -12.43 18.03
C ASP A 363 12.65 -11.94 17.57
N ASN A 364 11.90 -12.73 16.84
CA ASN A 364 10.57 -12.37 16.33
C ASN A 364 9.51 -12.45 17.45
N THR A 365 9.70 -11.70 18.52
CA THR A 365 8.80 -11.65 19.68
C THR A 365 8.43 -10.21 20.03
N ASN A 366 7.13 -9.90 20.03
CA ASN A 366 6.58 -8.65 20.50
C ASN A 366 6.14 -8.80 21.95
N LEU A 367 6.68 -7.99 22.84
CA LEU A 367 6.36 -8.05 24.29
C LEU A 367 5.15 -7.20 24.67
N GLY A 368 4.57 -6.46 23.74
CA GLY A 368 3.44 -5.57 23.97
C GLY A 368 2.23 -6.24 24.62
N THR A 369 1.54 -5.49 25.46
CA THR A 369 0.36 -5.94 26.24
C THR A 369 -0.91 -5.18 25.89
N GLY A 370 -0.81 -4.13 25.09
CA GLY A 370 -1.93 -3.37 24.56
C GLY A 370 -2.72 -4.10 23.48
N PRO A 371 -3.88 -3.57 23.07
CA PRO A 371 -4.66 -4.13 21.98
C PRO A 371 -3.86 -4.10 20.67
N ASN A 372 -3.95 -5.16 19.88
CA ASN A 372 -3.31 -5.25 18.56
C ASN A 372 -4.17 -6.13 17.65
N PHE A 373 -4.85 -5.51 16.69
CA PHE A 373 -5.69 -6.15 15.67
C PHE A 373 -5.95 -5.18 14.51
N SER A 374 -6.41 -5.71 13.39
CA SER A 374 -6.90 -4.92 12.26
C SER A 374 -8.04 -5.68 11.60
N GLU A 375 -9.21 -5.07 11.55
CA GLU A 375 -10.42 -5.56 10.93
C GLU A 375 -10.87 -4.55 9.88
N MET A 376 -11.23 -5.02 8.68
CA MET A 376 -11.64 -4.14 7.60
C MET A 376 -12.62 -4.84 6.66
N GLU A 377 -13.79 -4.23 6.49
CA GLU A 377 -14.81 -4.67 5.55
C GLU A 377 -14.98 -3.63 4.43
N ASN A 378 -15.10 -4.09 3.20
CA ASN A 378 -15.32 -3.24 2.03
C ASN A 378 -16.36 -3.86 1.11
N GLU A 379 -17.38 -3.08 0.77
CA GLU A 379 -18.38 -3.42 -0.23
C GLU A 379 -18.37 -2.41 -1.36
N ALA A 380 -18.51 -2.87 -2.61
CA ALA A 380 -18.62 -1.98 -3.75
C ALA A 380 -19.61 -2.49 -4.79
N VAL A 381 -20.31 -1.58 -5.41
CA VAL A 381 -21.17 -1.82 -6.58
C VAL A 381 -20.75 -0.89 -7.69
N SER A 382 -20.51 -1.44 -8.90
CA SER A 382 -20.12 -0.66 -10.06
C SER A 382 -20.95 -1.02 -11.28
N LEU A 383 -21.34 -0.01 -12.06
CA LEU A 383 -22.07 -0.14 -13.32
C LEU A 383 -21.30 0.58 -14.42
N THR A 384 -20.97 -0.14 -15.48
CA THR A 384 -20.39 0.42 -16.72
C THR A 384 -21.35 0.18 -17.86
N LEU A 385 -21.77 1.26 -18.54
CA LEU A 385 -22.55 1.21 -19.77
C LEU A 385 -21.66 1.66 -20.92
N THR A 386 -21.49 0.84 -21.93
CA THR A 386 -20.73 1.19 -23.15
C THR A 386 -21.68 1.14 -24.34
N TRP A 387 -21.71 2.20 -25.12
CA TRP A 387 -22.53 2.33 -26.31
C TRP A 387 -21.67 2.79 -27.48
N ASP A 388 -21.40 1.87 -28.40
CA ASP A 388 -20.69 2.14 -29.66
C ASP A 388 -21.66 2.68 -30.67
N LEU A 389 -21.56 3.97 -30.98
CA LEU A 389 -22.31 4.68 -32.01
C LEU A 389 -21.43 4.85 -33.26
N ASP A 390 -22.00 4.98 -34.39
CA ASP A 390 -21.25 5.08 -35.66
C ASP A 390 -20.14 6.15 -35.65
N ALA A 391 -20.32 7.23 -34.89
CA ALA A 391 -19.42 8.38 -34.85
C ALA A 391 -18.50 8.44 -33.62
N PHE A 392 -18.88 7.79 -32.54
CA PHE A 392 -18.15 7.80 -31.26
C PHE A 392 -18.69 6.71 -30.32
N THR A 393 -17.88 6.34 -29.34
CA THR A 393 -18.28 5.49 -28.21
C THR A 393 -18.65 6.37 -27.03
N ALA A 394 -19.81 6.11 -26.42
CA ALA A 394 -20.22 6.70 -25.14
C ALA A 394 -20.06 5.67 -24.03
N LYS A 395 -19.36 6.02 -22.95
CA LYS A 395 -19.16 5.17 -21.79
C LYS A 395 -19.55 5.90 -20.51
N LEU A 396 -20.43 5.28 -19.73
CA LEU A 396 -20.82 5.78 -18.40
C LEU A 396 -20.34 4.78 -17.36
N ILE A 397 -19.64 5.26 -16.35
CA ILE A 397 -19.20 4.48 -15.21
C ILE A 397 -19.81 5.12 -13.97
N ALA A 398 -20.46 4.32 -13.13
CA ALA A 398 -20.99 4.77 -11.84
C ALA A 398 -20.66 3.73 -10.78
N SER A 399 -20.22 4.18 -9.59
CA SER A 399 -19.84 3.29 -8.51
C SER A 399 -20.19 3.88 -7.16
N HIS A 400 -20.59 3.00 -6.25
CA HIS A 400 -20.69 3.26 -4.81
C HIS A 400 -19.82 2.26 -4.07
N ARG A 401 -19.08 2.72 -3.07
CA ARG A 401 -18.21 1.91 -2.22
C ARG A 401 -18.39 2.34 -0.77
N SER A 402 -18.49 1.36 0.13
CA SER A 402 -18.47 1.56 1.58
C SER A 402 -17.27 0.82 2.17
N LEU A 403 -16.61 1.45 3.14
CA LEU A 403 -15.45 0.93 3.84
C LEU A 403 -15.63 1.15 5.34
N ASP A 404 -15.60 0.06 6.11
CA ASP A 404 -15.61 0.06 7.57
C ASP A 404 -14.32 -0.57 8.08
N GLY A 405 -13.67 0.05 9.07
CA GLY A 405 -12.43 -0.46 9.65
C GLY A 405 -12.31 -0.18 11.13
N GLU A 406 -11.80 -1.17 11.87
CA GLU A 406 -11.36 -1.04 13.26
C GLU A 406 -9.93 -1.55 13.39
N PHE A 407 -9.04 -0.74 13.97
CA PHE A 407 -7.65 -1.13 14.17
C PHE A 407 -7.19 -0.74 15.56
N ALA A 408 -6.28 -1.54 16.12
CA ALA A 408 -5.57 -1.18 17.33
C ALA A 408 -4.10 -1.58 17.21
N SER A 409 -3.22 -0.79 17.78
CA SER A 409 -1.79 -1.08 17.80
C SER A 409 -1.16 -0.68 19.11
N ASP A 410 -0.52 -1.64 19.73
CA ASP A 410 0.44 -1.41 20.79
C ASP A 410 1.74 -0.88 20.16
N ARG A 411 2.10 0.36 20.46
CA ARG A 411 3.24 1.06 19.83
C ARG A 411 4.51 1.01 20.64
N ASP A 412 4.43 0.66 21.93
CA ASP A 412 5.61 0.58 22.79
C ASP A 412 6.26 -0.82 22.79
N GLY A 413 5.50 -1.88 22.52
CA GLY A 413 6.01 -3.24 22.50
C GLY A 413 6.59 -3.69 23.83
N TYR A 414 6.08 -3.16 24.95
CA TYR A 414 6.65 -3.32 26.29
C TYR A 414 5.84 -4.30 27.14
N ALA A 415 6.54 -5.23 27.77
CA ALA A 415 5.95 -6.17 28.71
C ALA A 415 5.58 -5.48 30.03
N GLN A 416 4.30 -5.18 30.22
CA GLN A 416 3.80 -4.66 31.46
C GLN A 416 3.31 -5.79 32.37
N ASN A 417 3.55 -5.66 33.69
CA ASN A 417 2.95 -6.58 34.63
C ASN A 417 1.45 -6.29 34.79
N ASP A 418 0.62 -7.28 34.45
CA ASP A 418 -0.83 -7.20 34.49
C ASP A 418 -1.36 -6.68 35.85
N GLY A 419 -1.97 -5.49 35.78
CA GLY A 419 -2.94 -5.04 36.80
C GLY A 419 -2.41 -4.48 38.11
N GLU A 420 -1.11 -4.38 38.30
CA GLU A 420 -0.54 -3.75 39.51
C GLU A 420 -0.08 -2.32 39.18
N PRO A 421 -0.51 -1.30 39.94
CA PRO A 421 -0.02 0.06 39.73
C PRO A 421 1.48 0.14 39.96
N ALA A 422 2.18 0.78 39.00
CA ALA A 422 3.62 1.01 39.08
C ALA A 422 4.07 1.70 40.37
N VAL A 423 3.18 2.51 40.95
CA VAL A 423 3.37 3.15 42.26
C VAL A 423 2.14 2.93 43.13
N PRO A 424 2.23 2.27 44.27
CA PRO A 424 1.11 2.08 45.20
C PRO A 424 0.46 3.42 45.54
N GLY A 425 -0.82 3.58 45.20
CA GLY A 425 -1.59 4.78 45.50
C GLY A 425 -1.69 5.82 44.36
N LEU A 426 -1.01 5.58 43.22
CA LEU A 426 -1.21 6.31 42.00
C LEU A 426 -1.84 5.37 40.94
N PRO A 427 -3.10 5.54 40.57
CA PRO A 427 -3.78 4.60 39.64
C PRO A 427 -3.27 4.60 38.18
N ILE A 428 -2.20 5.27 37.90
CA ILE A 428 -1.89 5.92 36.65
C ILE A 428 -0.87 5.19 35.78
N LEU A 429 -0.12 4.26 36.32
CA LEU A 429 1.02 3.69 35.59
C LEU A 429 0.81 2.20 35.27
N VAL A 430 -0.42 1.84 34.98
CA VAL A 430 -0.81 0.44 34.73
C VAL A 430 -1.00 0.12 33.27
N ASN A 431 -1.13 1.11 32.42
CA ASN A 431 -1.44 0.93 31.00
C ASN A 431 -0.20 1.03 30.12
N PRO A 432 -0.24 0.48 28.91
CA PRO A 432 0.83 0.65 27.94
C PRO A 432 1.24 2.13 27.87
N ILE A 433 2.50 2.37 27.58
CA ILE A 433 3.06 3.73 27.51
C ILE A 433 2.32 4.49 26.43
N THR A 434 1.98 3.80 25.32
CA THR A 434 1.13 4.32 24.28
C THR A 434 0.47 3.20 23.48
N HIS A 435 -0.81 3.35 23.23
CA HIS A 435 -1.53 2.57 22.25
C HIS A 435 -2.52 3.44 21.46
N TYR A 436 -2.87 2.96 20.29
CA TYR A 436 -3.84 3.57 19.40
C TYR A 436 -5.00 2.63 19.19
N PHE A 437 -6.18 3.18 19.18
CA PHE A 437 -7.38 2.57 18.67
C PHE A 437 -7.93 3.47 17.56
N ASP A 438 -8.49 2.90 16.51
CA ASP A 438 -8.92 3.66 15.34
C ASP A 438 -10.18 3.04 14.77
N THR A 439 -11.21 3.85 14.56
CA THR A 439 -12.39 3.50 13.77
C THR A 439 -12.43 4.35 12.52
N PHE A 440 -12.67 3.72 11.40
CA PHE A 440 -12.71 4.36 10.10
C PHE A 440 -13.96 3.94 9.35
N GLN A 441 -14.77 4.91 8.93
CA GLN A 441 -15.94 4.67 8.08
C GLN A 441 -15.92 5.63 6.91
N GLN A 442 -16.22 5.11 5.72
CA GLN A 442 -16.20 5.87 4.48
C GLN A 442 -17.29 5.38 3.54
N ASP A 443 -18.11 6.28 3.05
CA ASP A 443 -18.96 6.09 1.88
C ASP A 443 -18.42 6.93 0.71
N GLN A 444 -18.32 6.33 -0.47
CA GLN A 444 -17.80 6.95 -1.68
C GLN A 444 -18.77 6.72 -2.84
N PHE A 445 -19.12 7.77 -3.54
CA PHE A 445 -19.86 7.70 -4.80
C PHE A 445 -19.09 8.39 -5.92
N SER A 446 -19.07 7.81 -7.11
CA SER A 446 -18.46 8.43 -8.30
C SER A 446 -19.26 8.16 -9.57
N VAL A 447 -19.23 9.11 -10.49
CA VAL A 447 -19.77 8.96 -11.83
C VAL A 447 -18.84 9.62 -12.85
N GLU A 448 -18.57 8.91 -13.94
CA GLU A 448 -17.77 9.41 -15.08
C GLU A 448 -18.52 9.13 -16.38
N LEU A 449 -18.66 10.15 -17.22
CA LEU A 449 -19.14 10.02 -18.59
C LEU A 449 -18.00 10.35 -19.55
N GLN A 450 -17.65 9.40 -20.40
CA GLN A 450 -16.64 9.54 -21.44
C GLN A 450 -17.29 9.47 -22.82
N LEU A 451 -16.84 10.32 -23.73
CA LEU A 451 -17.09 10.22 -25.17
C LEU A 451 -15.75 10.11 -25.87
N SER A 452 -15.56 9.09 -26.68
CA SER A 452 -14.31 8.87 -27.41
C SER A 452 -14.59 8.48 -28.87
N GLY A 453 -13.68 8.84 -29.76
CA GLY A 453 -13.85 8.52 -31.17
C GLY A 453 -12.67 8.90 -32.03
N SER A 454 -12.81 8.65 -33.31
CA SER A 454 -11.87 9.09 -34.34
C SER A 454 -12.55 9.99 -35.38
N SER A 455 -11.77 10.85 -36.00
CA SER A 455 -12.23 11.78 -37.04
C SER A 455 -11.09 12.19 -37.96
N VAL A 456 -11.38 12.97 -38.98
CA VAL A 456 -10.39 13.41 -39.98
C VAL A 456 -9.69 12.22 -40.67
N GLU A 457 -10.47 11.26 -41.18
CA GLU A 457 -9.95 10.03 -41.79
C GLU A 457 -9.07 9.22 -40.83
N ASP A 458 -9.55 9.05 -39.60
CA ASP A 458 -8.90 8.33 -38.49
C ASP A 458 -7.55 8.91 -37.97
N ARG A 459 -7.19 10.12 -38.45
CA ARG A 459 -5.97 10.81 -38.06
C ARG A 459 -6.11 11.58 -36.74
N LEU A 460 -7.30 11.82 -36.27
CA LEU A 460 -7.58 12.48 -35.01
C LEU A 460 -8.33 11.50 -34.10
N SER A 461 -7.68 10.96 -33.08
CA SER A 461 -8.35 10.24 -31.99
C SER A 461 -8.53 11.17 -30.79
N TRP A 462 -9.70 11.10 -30.14
CA TRP A 462 -10.04 12.01 -29.05
C TRP A 462 -10.86 11.32 -27.98
N VAL A 463 -10.73 11.83 -26.75
CA VAL A 463 -11.59 11.51 -25.61
C VAL A 463 -11.93 12.82 -24.90
N VAL A 464 -13.19 12.95 -24.50
CA VAL A 464 -13.68 14.03 -23.64
C VAL A 464 -14.51 13.40 -22.52
N GLY A 465 -14.47 13.96 -21.33
CA GLY A 465 -15.26 13.42 -20.23
C GLY A 465 -15.58 14.43 -19.14
N VAL A 466 -16.55 14.05 -18.35
CA VAL A 466 -16.94 14.73 -17.10
C VAL A 466 -16.94 13.72 -15.98
N TYR A 467 -16.52 14.16 -14.80
CA TYR A 467 -16.39 13.35 -13.61
C TYR A 467 -16.97 14.06 -12.39
N ALA A 468 -17.65 13.32 -11.55
CA ALA A 468 -18.07 13.77 -10.24
C ALA A 468 -17.80 12.68 -9.21
N PHE A 469 -17.40 13.11 -8.02
CA PHE A 469 -17.01 12.26 -6.90
C PHE A 469 -17.46 12.92 -5.60
N GLU A 470 -18.04 12.13 -4.72
CA GLU A 470 -18.44 12.51 -3.37
C GLU A 470 -17.93 11.45 -2.41
N GLU A 471 -17.50 11.88 -1.24
CA GLU A 471 -16.96 11.01 -0.21
C GLU A 471 -17.23 11.64 1.15
N ASP A 472 -17.87 10.88 2.04
CA ASP A 472 -18.11 11.28 3.41
C ASP A 472 -17.78 10.14 4.39
N GLY A 473 -17.59 10.52 5.67
CA GLY A 473 -17.27 9.51 6.68
C GLY A 473 -16.69 10.09 7.95
N GLU A 474 -16.15 9.16 8.75
CA GLU A 474 -15.49 9.50 10.00
C GLU A 474 -14.21 8.70 10.19
N ASN A 475 -13.26 9.30 10.90
CA ASN A 475 -12.11 8.62 11.45
C ASN A 475 -11.93 9.10 12.88
N ILE A 476 -12.24 8.24 13.84
CA ILE A 476 -12.14 8.51 15.27
C ILE A 476 -10.98 7.68 15.82
N ASN A 477 -10.01 8.37 16.40
CA ASN A 477 -8.73 7.80 16.79
C ASN A 477 -8.40 8.16 18.25
N PRO A 478 -8.93 7.42 19.24
CA PRO A 478 -8.47 7.52 20.62
C PRO A 478 -6.98 7.16 20.74
N VAL A 479 -6.23 8.01 21.40
CA VAL A 479 -4.80 7.82 21.65
C VAL A 479 -4.53 7.93 23.13
N ASP A 480 -4.04 6.83 23.70
CA ASP A 480 -3.69 6.77 25.09
C ASP A 480 -2.19 6.94 25.28
N PHE A 481 -1.84 7.89 26.14
CA PHE A 481 -0.49 8.09 26.62
C PHE A 481 -0.47 7.92 28.15
N THR A 482 0.66 7.63 28.71
CA THR A 482 0.83 7.48 30.19
C THR A 482 0.21 8.62 31.00
N THR A 483 0.17 9.84 30.47
CA THR A 483 -0.21 11.05 31.22
C THR A 483 -1.53 11.66 30.77
N VAL A 484 -2.06 11.26 29.61
CA VAL A 484 -3.27 11.83 28.99
C VAL A 484 -3.85 10.86 27.98
N SER A 485 -5.15 10.76 27.95
CA SER A 485 -5.91 10.14 26.87
C SER A 485 -6.65 11.21 26.08
N ILE A 486 -6.56 11.16 24.77
CA ILE A 486 -7.24 12.10 23.90
C ILE A 486 -8.04 11.35 22.85
N GLN A 487 -9.25 11.77 22.58
CA GLN A 487 -9.90 11.46 21.34
C GLN A 487 -9.33 12.38 20.26
N SER A 488 -8.83 11.80 19.19
CA SER A 488 -8.36 12.46 17.97
C SER A 488 -9.29 12.10 16.80
N GLY A 489 -9.18 12.81 15.67
CA GLY A 489 -9.97 12.52 14.49
C GLY A 489 -11.13 13.48 14.28
N GLY A 490 -12.11 13.04 13.49
CA GLY A 490 -13.28 13.84 13.13
C GLY A 490 -14.01 13.31 11.92
N TYR A 491 -14.88 14.15 11.37
CA TYR A 491 -15.80 13.86 10.27
C TYR A 491 -15.34 14.61 9.01
N PHE A 492 -15.44 13.96 7.85
CA PHE A 492 -15.07 14.55 6.57
C PHE A 492 -16.22 14.46 5.56
N ASP A 493 -16.31 15.45 4.67
CA ASP A 493 -17.23 15.52 3.54
C ASP A 493 -16.49 16.22 2.39
N TYR A 494 -16.16 15.45 1.35
CA TYR A 494 -15.30 15.88 0.25
C TYR A 494 -15.98 15.66 -1.07
N SER A 495 -15.86 16.62 -1.98
CA SER A 495 -16.40 16.50 -3.33
C SER A 495 -15.37 16.95 -4.38
N SER A 496 -15.48 16.35 -5.56
CA SER A 496 -14.62 16.62 -6.72
C SER A 496 -15.43 16.63 -7.99
N GLU A 497 -15.31 17.70 -8.76
CA GLU A 497 -15.91 17.82 -10.09
C GLU A 497 -14.80 18.09 -11.12
N ALA A 498 -14.85 17.41 -12.27
CA ALA A 498 -13.87 17.66 -13.30
C ALA A 498 -14.43 17.55 -14.72
N VAL A 499 -13.79 18.28 -15.63
CA VAL A 499 -13.95 18.13 -17.07
C VAL A 499 -12.59 17.92 -17.70
N PHE A 500 -12.46 16.98 -18.63
CA PHE A 500 -11.20 16.67 -19.28
C PHE A 500 -11.38 16.42 -20.78
N ALA A 501 -10.31 16.67 -21.52
CA ALA A 501 -10.22 16.36 -22.93
C ALA A 501 -8.78 16.00 -23.31
N GLN A 502 -8.62 15.01 -24.18
CA GLN A 502 -7.35 14.66 -24.79
C GLN A 502 -7.56 14.33 -26.26
N ALA A 503 -6.63 14.73 -27.10
CA ALA A 503 -6.66 14.44 -28.52
C ALA A 503 -5.25 14.10 -29.03
N THR A 504 -5.16 13.07 -29.86
CA THR A 504 -3.94 12.68 -30.59
C THR A 504 -4.17 12.90 -32.07
N PHE A 505 -3.26 13.63 -32.71
CA PHE A 505 -3.29 13.89 -34.12
C PHE A 505 -2.08 13.29 -34.84
N ASP A 506 -2.34 12.46 -35.84
CA ASP A 506 -1.33 11.84 -36.71
C ASP A 506 -1.02 12.77 -37.89
N PHE A 507 0.09 13.53 -37.79
CA PHE A 507 0.56 14.42 -38.82
C PHE A 507 0.99 13.64 -40.08
N THR A 508 1.62 12.49 -39.81
CA THR A 508 2.07 11.54 -40.85
C THR A 508 1.91 10.13 -40.28
N GLY A 509 2.10 9.10 -41.10
CA GLY A 509 2.15 7.71 -40.58
C GLY A 509 3.32 7.43 -39.62
N LYS A 510 4.13 8.44 -39.25
CA LYS A 510 5.28 8.28 -38.32
C LYS A 510 5.31 9.31 -37.24
N LEU A 511 4.64 10.44 -37.37
CA LEU A 511 4.70 11.54 -36.40
C LEU A 511 3.31 11.82 -35.89
N SER A 512 3.15 11.68 -34.59
CA SER A 512 1.92 11.99 -33.85
C SER A 512 2.17 12.97 -32.73
N ALA A 513 1.18 13.76 -32.36
CA ALA A 513 1.21 14.58 -31.15
C ALA A 513 -0.11 14.43 -30.40
N THR A 514 0.01 14.34 -29.09
CA THR A 514 -1.11 14.28 -28.15
C THR A 514 -1.12 15.54 -27.30
N ALA A 515 -2.27 16.17 -27.14
CA ALA A 515 -2.48 17.24 -26.19
C ALA A 515 -3.71 16.94 -25.33
N GLY A 516 -3.60 17.19 -24.05
CA GLY A 516 -4.69 16.98 -23.10
C GLY A 516 -4.74 18.07 -22.05
N ILE A 517 -5.90 18.23 -21.44
CA ILE A 517 -6.12 19.14 -20.32
C ILE A 517 -7.29 18.61 -19.47
N ARG A 518 -7.14 18.74 -18.16
CA ARG A 518 -8.24 18.54 -17.19
C ARG A 518 -8.36 19.77 -16.32
N TYR A 519 -9.56 20.17 -16.02
CA TYR A 519 -9.88 21.13 -14.99
C TYR A 519 -10.63 20.42 -13.88
N THR A 520 -10.13 20.53 -12.66
CA THR A 520 -10.70 19.88 -11.47
C THR A 520 -11.01 20.92 -10.43
N LYS A 521 -12.18 20.84 -9.79
CA LYS A 521 -12.57 21.59 -8.61
C LYS A 521 -12.76 20.62 -7.46
N GLU A 522 -12.15 20.92 -6.30
CA GLU A 522 -12.25 20.19 -5.04
C GLU A 522 -12.84 21.08 -3.97
N ASP A 523 -13.77 20.56 -3.20
CA ASP A 523 -14.26 21.13 -1.97
C ASP A 523 -14.10 20.11 -0.84
N ARG A 524 -13.50 20.52 0.29
CA ARG A 524 -13.19 19.63 1.42
C ARG A 524 -13.65 20.27 2.72
N ASP A 525 -14.62 19.68 3.37
CA ASP A 525 -15.08 20.04 4.69
C ASP A 525 -14.60 19.01 5.72
N TYR A 526 -13.94 19.45 6.78
CA TYR A 526 -13.52 18.63 7.89
C TYR A 526 -13.97 19.20 9.22
N LEU A 527 -14.66 18.40 10.04
CA LEU A 527 -15.08 18.76 11.39
C LEU A 527 -14.25 17.97 12.42
N PRO A 528 -13.22 18.59 13.03
CA PRO A 528 -12.40 17.91 14.03
C PRO A 528 -13.20 17.65 15.31
N ASP A 529 -13.22 16.40 15.80
CA ASP A 529 -13.84 16.05 17.08
C ASP A 529 -12.78 15.54 18.05
N GLN A 530 -11.94 16.47 18.54
CA GLN A 530 -10.76 16.17 19.34
C GLN A 530 -10.86 16.81 20.73
N TYR A 531 -10.69 15.99 21.78
CA TYR A 531 -10.80 16.46 23.17
C TYR A 531 -10.02 15.57 24.13
N ILE A 532 -9.78 16.06 25.33
CA ILE A 532 -9.09 15.36 26.41
C ILE A 532 -10.08 14.44 27.11
N GLU A 533 -9.87 13.12 27.02
CA GLU A 533 -10.71 12.11 27.65
C GLU A 533 -10.27 11.83 29.08
N GLU A 534 -8.94 11.70 29.33
CA GLU A 534 -8.40 11.39 30.63
C GLU A 534 -7.13 12.22 30.93
N MET A 535 -6.95 12.61 32.16
CA MET A 535 -5.75 13.27 32.68
C MET A 535 -5.37 12.69 34.03
N PRO A 536 -4.79 11.51 34.05
CA PRO A 536 -4.49 10.78 35.30
C PRO A 536 -3.62 11.56 36.30
N LEU A 537 -2.71 12.42 35.82
CA LEU A 537 -1.84 13.25 36.66
C LEU A 537 -2.44 14.59 37.10
N GLY A 538 -3.72 14.86 36.70
CA GLY A 538 -4.46 16.03 37.14
C GLY A 538 -4.08 17.38 36.54
N GLY A 539 -3.24 17.38 35.48
CA GLY A 539 -2.88 18.60 34.75
C GLY A 539 -1.85 18.34 33.66
N LEU A 540 -1.89 19.17 32.62
CA LEU A 540 -0.93 19.11 31.52
C LEU A 540 0.04 20.30 31.59
N PRO A 541 1.29 20.15 31.12
CA PRO A 541 2.29 21.21 31.19
C PRO A 541 2.10 22.32 30.14
N PHE A 542 1.09 22.20 29.29
CA PHE A 542 0.74 23.16 28.23
C PHE A 542 -0.69 23.69 28.41
N PRO A 543 -1.01 24.87 27.87
CA PRO A 543 -2.34 25.44 27.97
C PRO A 543 -3.32 24.79 26.97
N CYS A 544 -4.59 24.77 27.33
CA CYS A 544 -5.71 24.67 26.40
C CYS A 544 -6.20 26.08 26.00
N PHE A 545 -7.14 26.14 25.04
CA PHE A 545 -7.66 27.39 24.53
C PHE A 545 -9.17 27.50 24.80
N ASN A 546 -9.62 28.72 25.08
CA ASN A 546 -11.01 29.07 25.05
C ASN A 546 -11.47 29.34 23.61
N SER A 547 -12.79 29.44 23.38
CA SER A 547 -13.34 29.75 22.06
C SER A 547 -12.92 31.11 21.48
N ASP A 548 -12.40 32.01 22.32
CA ASP A 548 -11.86 33.31 21.90
C ASP A 548 -10.33 33.28 21.64
N GLY A 549 -9.71 32.10 21.68
CA GLY A 549 -8.26 31.91 21.50
C GLY A 549 -7.41 32.21 22.72
N SER A 550 -8.01 32.67 23.84
CA SER A 550 -7.27 32.90 25.08
C SER A 550 -6.89 31.58 25.77
N THR A 551 -5.72 31.54 26.41
CA THR A 551 -5.24 30.35 27.08
C THR A 551 -5.94 30.09 28.41
N LYS A 552 -6.09 28.80 28.76
CA LYS A 552 -6.57 28.32 30.06
C LYS A 552 -5.83 27.08 30.48
N VAL A 553 -5.95 26.70 31.75
CA VAL A 553 -5.49 25.40 32.23
C VAL A 553 -6.40 24.32 31.66
N CYS A 554 -5.83 23.25 31.09
CA CYS A 554 -6.59 22.14 30.55
C CYS A 554 -7.39 21.39 31.63
N ALA A 555 -8.58 20.96 31.27
CA ALA A 555 -9.49 20.14 32.06
C ALA A 555 -10.07 19.00 31.20
N LEU A 556 -10.61 17.98 31.87
CA LEU A 556 -11.31 16.88 31.17
C LEU A 556 -12.43 17.43 30.31
N GLY A 557 -12.54 16.93 29.09
CA GLY A 557 -13.49 17.35 28.09
C GLY A 557 -13.12 18.63 27.36
N ASP A 558 -11.98 19.26 27.66
CA ASP A 558 -11.50 20.41 26.91
C ASP A 558 -11.08 20.00 25.51
N ARG A 559 -11.43 20.82 24.54
CA ARG A 559 -11.07 20.63 23.16
C ARG A 559 -9.58 20.81 22.93
N VAL A 560 -9.00 19.90 22.13
CA VAL A 560 -7.62 19.98 21.65
C VAL A 560 -7.54 21.01 20.52
N VAL A 561 -8.59 21.06 19.70
CA VAL A 561 -8.84 22.09 18.68
C VAL A 561 -10.33 22.48 18.75
N PRO A 562 -10.71 23.68 18.25
CA PRO A 562 -12.12 24.08 18.19
C PRO A 562 -12.97 23.09 17.39
N LEU A 563 -14.20 22.79 17.86
CA LEU A 563 -15.19 22.01 17.12
C LEU A 563 -15.87 22.91 16.09
N GLU A 564 -15.18 23.20 15.01
CA GLU A 564 -15.64 24.07 13.91
C GLU A 564 -15.25 23.43 12.58
N THR A 565 -16.18 23.37 11.62
CA THR A 565 -15.87 22.90 10.28
C THR A 565 -14.83 23.81 9.62
N VAL A 566 -13.77 23.22 9.15
CA VAL A 566 -12.75 23.88 8.32
C VAL A 566 -12.93 23.46 6.87
N ASN A 567 -12.81 24.42 5.95
CA ASN A 567 -12.96 24.18 4.52
C ASN A 567 -11.65 24.46 3.78
N ASN A 568 -11.36 23.60 2.81
CA ASN A 568 -10.28 23.80 1.83
C ASN A 568 -10.85 23.57 0.42
N SER A 569 -10.91 24.63 -0.39
CA SER A 569 -11.44 24.57 -1.76
C SER A 569 -10.35 25.00 -2.73
N ILE A 570 -10.10 24.16 -3.75
CA ILE A 570 -9.10 24.42 -4.79
C ILE A 570 -9.67 24.18 -6.18
N SER A 571 -9.04 24.78 -7.18
CA SER A 571 -9.37 24.54 -8.60
C SER A 571 -8.08 24.55 -9.40
N GLU A 572 -7.82 23.44 -10.10
CA GLU A 572 -6.55 23.23 -10.78
C GLU A 572 -6.74 22.76 -12.22
N SER A 573 -5.76 23.07 -13.06
CA SER A 573 -5.69 22.62 -14.45
C SER A 573 -4.42 21.82 -14.67
N THR A 574 -4.54 20.61 -15.19
CA THR A 574 -3.41 19.70 -15.45
C THR A 574 -3.27 19.43 -16.96
N PRO A 575 -2.47 20.23 -17.68
CA PRO A 575 -2.18 20.02 -19.08
C PRO A 575 -1.18 18.87 -19.29
N MET A 576 -1.20 18.30 -20.51
CA MET A 576 -0.23 17.32 -20.98
C MET A 576 0.03 17.56 -22.47
N LEU A 577 1.28 17.40 -22.88
CA LEU A 577 1.71 17.43 -24.27
C LEU A 577 2.69 16.29 -24.53
N SER A 578 2.42 15.46 -25.53
CA SER A 578 3.32 14.38 -25.93
C SER A 578 3.54 14.41 -27.45
N ILE A 579 4.75 14.07 -27.88
CA ILE A 579 5.12 13.89 -29.29
C ILE A 579 5.74 12.51 -29.42
N SER A 580 5.27 11.74 -30.39
CA SER A 580 5.84 10.43 -30.73
C SER A 580 6.28 10.37 -32.19
N TYR A 581 7.40 9.67 -32.41
CA TYR A 581 7.96 9.46 -33.76
C TYR A 581 8.34 8.00 -33.96
N SER A 582 7.63 7.31 -34.85
CA SER A 582 7.93 5.94 -35.28
C SER A 582 9.06 5.95 -36.31
N LEU A 583 10.27 5.61 -35.91
CA LEU A 583 11.41 5.47 -36.81
C LEU A 583 11.18 4.36 -37.81
N THR A 584 10.73 3.21 -37.29
CA THR A 584 10.21 2.06 -38.05
C THR A 584 8.87 1.64 -37.45
N ASP A 585 8.22 0.63 -38.01
CA ASP A 585 7.00 0.07 -37.39
C ASP A 585 7.28 -0.56 -36.03
N ASP A 586 8.53 -0.94 -35.75
CA ASP A 586 8.95 -1.64 -34.55
C ASP A 586 9.69 -0.73 -33.54
N VAL A 587 9.97 0.55 -33.85
CA VAL A 587 10.75 1.45 -32.99
C VAL A 587 10.13 2.83 -32.94
N MET A 588 9.68 3.22 -31.75
CA MET A 588 9.09 4.53 -31.47
C MET A 588 9.97 5.32 -30.47
N PHE A 589 10.17 6.62 -30.75
CA PHE A 589 10.69 7.61 -29.82
C PHE A 589 9.54 8.48 -29.34
N TYR A 590 9.56 8.90 -28.08
CA TYR A 590 8.58 9.85 -27.58
C TYR A 590 9.19 10.86 -26.59
N GLY A 591 8.49 11.98 -26.41
CA GLY A 591 8.76 12.96 -25.38
C GLY A 591 7.45 13.51 -24.85
N THR A 592 7.30 13.57 -23.54
CA THR A 592 6.08 13.99 -22.86
C THR A 592 6.39 15.04 -21.80
N TYR A 593 5.60 16.12 -21.77
CA TYR A 593 5.47 17.05 -20.65
C TYR A 593 4.11 16.82 -20.02
N SER A 594 4.06 16.73 -18.70
CA SER A 594 2.82 16.54 -17.95
C SER A 594 2.87 17.25 -16.60
N GLU A 595 1.73 17.81 -16.21
CA GLU A 595 1.52 18.40 -14.90
C GLU A 595 0.59 17.54 -14.06
N GLY A 596 0.78 17.58 -12.75
CA GLY A 596 -0.07 16.92 -11.77
C GLY A 596 -0.15 17.73 -10.48
N PHE A 597 -1.17 17.44 -9.68
CA PHE A 597 -1.29 18.01 -8.34
C PHE A 597 -1.83 16.96 -7.36
N LYS A 598 -1.47 17.15 -6.11
CA LYS A 598 -2.03 16.46 -4.96
C LYS A 598 -2.74 17.49 -4.10
N VAL A 599 -3.97 17.21 -3.70
CA VAL A 599 -4.77 18.19 -2.94
C VAL A 599 -4.18 18.47 -1.58
N GLY A 600 -4.42 19.67 -1.06
CA GLY A 600 -4.12 20.06 0.30
C GLY A 600 -5.07 19.38 1.30
N GLY A 601 -4.76 19.47 2.58
CA GLY A 601 -5.51 18.81 3.62
C GLY A 601 -5.36 19.46 4.99
N PHE A 602 -5.62 18.66 6.02
CA PHE A 602 -5.61 19.11 7.40
C PHE A 602 -4.75 18.18 8.26
N THR A 603 -4.07 18.73 9.26
CA THR A 603 -3.36 17.93 10.23
C THR A 603 -4.35 17.38 11.26
N GLN A 604 -4.65 16.09 11.19
CA GLN A 604 -5.64 15.47 12.07
C GLN A 604 -5.11 15.22 13.48
N ARG A 605 -3.85 14.79 13.64
CA ARG A 605 -3.27 14.41 14.93
C ARG A 605 -2.66 15.63 15.62
N ILE A 606 -3.47 16.33 16.41
CA ILE A 606 -3.05 17.55 17.10
C ILE A 606 -2.83 17.26 18.58
N PHE A 607 -1.58 17.44 19.03
CA PHE A 607 -1.20 17.49 20.42
C PHE A 607 0.22 18.06 20.57
N PRO A 608 0.47 19.12 21.39
CA PRO A 608 -0.44 19.81 22.35
C PRO A 608 -1.64 20.51 21.71
N PRO A 609 -2.63 20.96 22.52
CA PRO A 609 -3.79 21.72 22.03
C PRO A 609 -3.42 22.97 21.25
N GLU A 610 -4.19 23.26 20.21
CA GLU A 610 -4.01 24.42 19.33
C GLU A 610 -5.28 25.27 19.18
N PRO A 611 -5.13 26.60 18.95
CA PRO A 611 -6.27 27.50 18.79
C PRO A 611 -7.03 27.32 17.47
N SER A 612 -6.47 26.62 16.51
CA SER A 612 -7.07 26.29 15.22
C SER A 612 -6.48 25.03 14.64
N LEU A 613 -7.22 24.33 13.78
CA LEU A 613 -6.70 23.16 13.07
C LEU A 613 -5.69 23.59 12.00
N PRO A 614 -4.44 23.11 12.01
CA PRO A 614 -3.47 23.40 10.96
C PRO A 614 -3.88 22.74 9.64
N ALA A 615 -3.75 23.51 8.55
CA ALA A 615 -3.98 23.06 7.19
C ALA A 615 -2.68 23.18 6.38
N PHE A 616 -2.57 22.39 5.32
CA PHE A 616 -1.50 22.46 4.34
C PHE A 616 -2.08 22.59 2.93
N GLY A 617 -1.31 23.26 2.05
CA GLY A 617 -1.69 23.53 0.67
C GLY A 617 -1.50 22.33 -0.26
N PRO A 618 -1.93 22.44 -1.52
CA PRO A 618 -1.65 21.44 -2.54
C PRO A 618 -0.15 21.33 -2.84
N GLU A 619 0.24 20.19 -3.40
CA GLU A 619 1.56 19.90 -3.97
C GLU A 619 1.42 19.82 -5.48
N TYR A 620 2.39 20.36 -6.21
CA TYR A 620 2.40 20.39 -7.67
C TYR A 620 3.62 19.67 -8.23
N VAL A 621 3.48 19.13 -9.44
CA VAL A 621 4.59 18.52 -10.18
C VAL A 621 4.54 18.91 -11.66
N ASP A 622 5.71 19.31 -12.17
CA ASP A 622 6.01 19.47 -13.60
C ASP A 622 6.99 18.38 -14.02
N SER A 623 6.65 17.56 -15.01
CA SER A 623 7.47 16.43 -15.42
C SER A 623 7.79 16.44 -16.91
N LEU A 624 9.06 16.18 -17.23
CA LEU A 624 9.55 15.90 -18.57
C LEU A 624 10.03 14.46 -18.66
N GLU A 625 9.55 13.73 -19.64
CA GLU A 625 9.97 12.36 -19.93
C GLU A 625 10.33 12.23 -21.41
N ALA A 626 11.39 11.45 -21.70
CA ALA A 626 11.71 11.02 -23.06
C ALA A 626 12.03 9.52 -23.07
N GLY A 627 11.55 8.82 -24.08
CA GLY A 627 11.74 7.37 -24.12
C GLY A 627 11.82 6.78 -25.52
N ILE A 628 12.18 5.50 -25.52
CA ILE A 628 12.26 4.64 -26.72
C ILE A 628 11.52 3.35 -26.39
N LYS A 629 10.64 2.93 -27.30
CA LYS A 629 10.00 1.61 -27.26
C LYS A 629 10.37 0.86 -28.52
N ALA A 630 10.81 -0.40 -28.37
CA ALA A 630 11.27 -1.20 -29.50
C ALA A 630 10.85 -2.66 -29.36
N GLU A 631 10.36 -3.23 -30.48
CA GLU A 631 10.21 -4.67 -30.69
C GLU A 631 11.16 -5.11 -31.80
N LEU A 632 12.07 -5.99 -31.49
CA LEU A 632 13.18 -6.35 -32.37
C LEU A 632 13.23 -7.86 -32.57
N PHE A 633 13.93 -8.28 -33.63
CA PHE A 633 14.19 -9.69 -33.97
C PHE A 633 12.90 -10.52 -34.11
N ASP A 634 11.98 -10.04 -34.98
CA ASP A 634 10.66 -10.67 -35.21
C ASP A 634 9.88 -10.83 -33.87
N ASN A 635 9.78 -9.75 -33.06
CA ASN A 635 9.09 -9.67 -31.79
C ASN A 635 9.61 -10.66 -30.71
N SER A 636 10.84 -11.14 -30.84
CA SER A 636 11.46 -11.95 -29.78
C SER A 636 12.14 -11.13 -28.69
N LEU A 637 12.38 -9.84 -28.92
CA LEU A 637 12.94 -8.87 -27.96
C LEU A 637 12.07 -7.62 -27.93
N ARG A 638 11.51 -7.32 -26.75
CA ARG A 638 10.86 -6.05 -26.43
C ARG A 638 11.76 -5.28 -25.46
N ALA A 639 12.07 -4.03 -25.78
CA ALA A 639 12.90 -3.17 -24.95
C ALA A 639 12.32 -1.76 -24.86
N ASN A 640 12.00 -1.32 -23.63
CA ASN A 640 11.47 0.00 -23.34
C ASN A 640 12.45 0.73 -22.42
N PHE A 641 12.84 1.94 -22.80
CA PHE A 641 13.76 2.78 -22.02
C PHE A 641 13.18 4.19 -21.90
N ALA A 642 13.19 4.75 -20.71
CA ALA A 642 12.75 6.11 -20.43
C ALA A 642 13.73 6.83 -19.50
N VAL A 643 13.88 8.13 -19.69
CA VAL A 643 14.55 9.07 -18.78
C VAL A 643 13.54 10.13 -18.40
N TYR A 644 13.59 10.58 -17.15
CA TYR A 644 12.65 11.57 -16.63
C TYR A 644 13.32 12.56 -15.68
N SER A 645 12.72 13.75 -15.59
CA SER A 645 13.00 14.79 -14.60
C SER A 645 11.65 15.38 -14.17
N ALA A 646 11.42 15.47 -12.88
CA ALA A 646 10.19 15.97 -12.29
C ALA A 646 10.52 17.00 -11.19
N ASP A 647 10.00 18.21 -11.33
CA ASP A 647 10.15 19.32 -10.39
C ASP A 647 8.89 19.39 -9.52
N TYR A 648 9.05 19.24 -8.22
CA TYR A 648 7.98 19.32 -7.22
C TYR A 648 8.02 20.64 -6.50
N THR A 649 6.88 21.32 -6.44
CA THR A 649 6.68 22.57 -5.71
C THR A 649 5.72 22.34 -4.56
N ASP A 650 6.02 22.93 -3.39
CA ASP A 650 5.22 22.77 -2.18
C ASP A 650 5.02 21.31 -1.76
N LEU A 651 6.07 20.50 -1.88
CA LEU A 651 6.08 19.06 -1.57
C LEU A 651 5.50 18.79 -0.18
N GLN A 652 4.49 17.92 -0.11
CA GLN A 652 3.87 17.50 1.15
C GLN A 652 4.67 16.36 1.77
N ILE A 653 5.20 16.56 2.95
CA ILE A 653 5.90 15.53 3.72
C ILE A 653 5.32 15.37 5.12
N LEU A 654 5.42 14.14 5.61
CA LEU A 654 5.10 13.82 6.99
C LEU A 654 6.36 13.96 7.85
N ILE A 655 6.31 14.88 8.81
CA ILE A 655 7.47 15.22 9.67
C ILE A 655 7.11 15.04 11.14
N ASN A 656 8.16 14.78 11.96
CA ASN A 656 8.10 14.83 13.41
C ASN A 656 8.70 16.16 13.88
N GLU A 657 7.89 16.96 14.54
CA GLU A 657 8.34 18.22 15.14
C GLU A 657 8.49 18.05 16.66
N PRO A 658 9.60 18.53 17.29
CA PRO A 658 9.83 18.38 18.73
C PRO A 658 8.75 19.01 19.61
N SER A 659 8.01 19.98 19.11
CA SER A 659 6.91 20.64 19.82
C SER A 659 5.59 19.85 19.80
N ARG A 660 5.49 18.77 18.98
CA ARG A 660 4.29 17.95 18.77
C ARG A 660 4.53 16.51 19.16
N VAL A 661 3.49 15.87 19.63
CA VAL A 661 3.54 14.46 20.05
C VAL A 661 3.41 13.52 18.85
N GLY A 662 2.57 13.85 17.89
CA GLY A 662 2.35 13.06 16.68
C GLY A 662 3.03 13.67 15.44
N PRO A 663 3.28 12.86 14.41
CA PRO A 663 3.72 13.37 13.11
C PRO A 663 2.60 14.17 12.45
N TYR A 664 2.96 15.18 11.67
CA TYR A 664 2.03 15.98 10.90
C TYR A 664 2.52 16.22 9.48
N THR A 665 1.57 16.42 8.56
CA THR A 665 1.87 16.74 7.16
C THR A 665 1.90 18.24 6.95
N THR A 666 2.90 18.70 6.20
CA THR A 666 3.05 20.11 5.82
C THR A 666 3.71 20.24 4.46
N ASN A 667 3.56 21.42 3.82
CA ASN A 667 4.34 21.77 2.63
C ASN A 667 5.78 22.12 3.07
N ALA A 668 6.71 21.22 2.75
CA ALA A 668 8.07 21.29 3.27
C ALA A 668 9.01 22.14 2.42
N GLY A 669 8.75 22.27 1.12
CA GLY A 669 9.60 22.97 0.18
C GLY A 669 9.54 22.36 -1.22
N ASP A 670 10.59 22.58 -1.99
CA ASP A 670 10.69 22.14 -3.38
C ASP A 670 11.71 21.03 -3.52
N ALA A 671 11.51 20.16 -4.52
CA ALA A 671 12.37 19.01 -4.77
C ALA A 671 12.44 18.67 -6.26
N THR A 672 13.58 18.14 -6.69
CA THR A 672 13.76 17.57 -8.03
C THR A 672 13.99 16.07 -7.93
N ILE A 673 13.31 15.29 -8.78
CA ILE A 673 13.46 13.84 -8.89
C ILE A 673 13.80 13.48 -10.34
N GLU A 674 14.97 12.90 -10.55
CA GLU A 674 15.45 12.50 -11.86
C GLU A 674 15.77 11.01 -11.90
N GLY A 675 15.72 10.40 -13.09
CA GLY A 675 16.09 9.01 -13.20
C GLY A 675 15.90 8.40 -14.58
N PHE A 676 16.06 7.08 -14.63
CA PHE A 676 15.77 6.28 -15.81
C PHE A 676 15.18 4.93 -15.45
N GLU A 677 14.52 4.33 -16.44
CA GLU A 677 13.88 3.02 -16.37
C GLU A 677 14.18 2.23 -17.64
N LEU A 678 14.50 0.96 -17.45
CA LEU A 678 14.71 0.01 -18.53
C LEU A 678 13.90 -1.25 -18.26
N GLU A 679 13.08 -1.65 -19.22
CA GLU A 679 12.35 -2.92 -19.22
C GLU A 679 12.71 -3.72 -20.48
N VAL A 680 13.08 -4.97 -20.30
CA VAL A 680 13.45 -5.88 -21.40
C VAL A 680 12.74 -7.21 -21.22
N ASN A 681 11.99 -7.63 -22.23
CA ASN A 681 11.47 -8.99 -22.35
C ASN A 681 12.15 -9.66 -23.54
N TYR A 682 12.80 -10.80 -23.32
CA TYR A 682 13.51 -11.53 -24.36
C TYR A 682 13.13 -13.00 -24.37
N LEU A 683 12.54 -13.45 -25.45
CA LEU A 683 12.20 -14.84 -25.70
C LEU A 683 13.26 -15.44 -26.66
N ALA A 684 14.19 -16.18 -26.09
CA ALA A 684 15.24 -16.82 -26.85
C ALA A 684 14.69 -17.96 -27.73
N GLN A 685 15.34 -18.25 -28.84
CA GLN A 685 14.94 -19.32 -29.79
C GLN A 685 14.81 -20.71 -29.16
N ASN A 686 15.45 -20.96 -28.04
CA ASN A 686 15.35 -22.21 -27.28
C ASN A 686 14.18 -22.20 -26.27
N GLY A 687 13.31 -21.21 -26.30
CA GLY A 687 12.13 -21.06 -25.42
C GLY A 687 12.46 -20.54 -24.01
N VAL A 688 13.66 -20.01 -23.76
CA VAL A 688 13.97 -19.30 -22.51
C VAL A 688 13.43 -17.88 -22.60
N LEU A 689 12.54 -17.53 -21.66
CA LEU A 689 12.04 -16.18 -21.49
C LEU A 689 12.82 -15.49 -20.36
N ILE A 690 13.31 -14.29 -20.64
CA ILE A 690 14.04 -13.43 -19.71
C ILE A 690 13.31 -12.11 -19.61
N ASP A 691 12.94 -11.73 -18.39
CA ASP A 691 12.38 -10.42 -18.08
C ASP A 691 13.38 -9.68 -17.19
N LEU A 692 13.77 -8.47 -17.58
CA LEU A 692 14.67 -7.59 -16.85
C LEU A 692 14.01 -6.22 -16.67
N ALA A 693 13.96 -5.74 -15.44
CA ALA A 693 13.57 -4.37 -15.12
C ALA A 693 14.67 -3.71 -14.28
N VAL A 694 15.10 -2.51 -14.68
CA VAL A 694 16.11 -1.71 -13.98
C VAL A 694 15.58 -0.31 -13.81
N GLY A 695 15.62 0.19 -12.58
CA GLY A 695 15.27 1.56 -12.23
C GLY A 695 16.43 2.25 -11.53
N TYR A 696 16.62 3.51 -11.85
CA TYR A 696 17.48 4.45 -11.13
C TYR A 696 16.66 5.70 -10.81
N THR A 697 16.75 6.17 -9.58
CA THR A 697 16.09 7.38 -9.11
C THR A 697 17.05 8.17 -8.23
N ASP A 698 17.27 9.42 -8.57
CA ASP A 698 17.97 10.42 -7.77
C ASP A 698 16.97 11.49 -7.34
N ALA A 699 16.81 11.69 -6.03
CA ALA A 699 15.84 12.61 -5.47
C ALA A 699 16.51 13.51 -4.44
N GLY A 700 16.28 14.82 -4.52
CA GLY A 700 16.86 15.80 -3.63
C GLY A 700 15.92 16.97 -3.35
N TYR A 701 15.99 17.52 -2.13
CA TYR A 701 15.35 18.78 -1.81
C TYR A 701 16.16 19.94 -2.40
N ASP A 702 15.51 20.82 -3.15
CA ASP A 702 16.10 22.05 -3.70
C ASP A 702 16.03 23.18 -2.68
N SER A 703 14.91 23.28 -2.01
CA SER A 703 14.66 24.24 -0.94
C SER A 703 13.79 23.65 0.16
N LEU A 704 13.94 24.13 1.38
CA LEU A 704 13.06 23.81 2.49
C LEU A 704 12.47 25.09 3.08
N ASN A 705 11.22 25.00 3.51
CA ASN A 705 10.56 26.08 4.20
C ASN A 705 11.33 26.42 5.50
N PRO A 706 11.83 27.65 5.66
CA PRO A 706 12.63 28.04 6.81
C PRO A 706 11.85 28.03 8.14
N ASP A 707 10.53 28.00 8.08
CA ASP A 707 9.65 27.94 9.25
C ASP A 707 9.45 26.50 9.77
N LEU A 708 10.01 25.50 9.08
CA LEU A 708 9.98 24.10 9.52
C LEU A 708 10.94 23.87 10.69
N PHE A 709 10.40 23.58 11.85
CA PHE A 709 11.16 23.20 13.06
C PHE A 709 11.56 21.71 13.10
N SER A 710 11.48 21.01 11.98
CA SER A 710 11.66 19.55 11.89
C SER A 710 13.12 19.07 12.00
N GLY A 711 14.10 19.97 11.86
CA GLY A 711 15.51 19.58 11.70
C GLY A 711 15.84 18.95 10.35
N LEU A 712 14.86 18.85 9.44
CA LEU A 712 15.07 18.41 8.07
C LEU A 712 16.04 19.34 7.35
N SER A 713 16.95 18.78 6.60
CA SER A 713 17.94 19.51 5.79
C SER A 713 17.83 19.11 4.32
N VAL A 714 18.27 19.98 3.42
CA VAL A 714 18.32 19.69 1.98
C VAL A 714 19.21 18.51 1.62
N SER A 715 20.05 18.04 2.53
CA SER A 715 20.89 16.85 2.35
C SER A 715 20.25 15.57 2.87
N ASP A 716 19.05 15.62 3.45
CA ASP A 716 18.40 14.44 3.98
C ASP A 716 17.76 13.62 2.85
N PRO A 717 17.79 12.29 2.96
CA PRO A 717 17.24 11.44 1.92
C PRO A 717 15.71 11.40 1.96
N PHE A 718 15.12 11.15 0.82
CA PHE A 718 13.71 10.78 0.71
C PHE A 718 13.47 9.38 1.29
N VAL A 719 12.27 9.16 1.84
CA VAL A 719 11.86 7.85 2.36
C VAL A 719 11.45 6.91 1.24
N PHE A 720 11.70 5.61 1.43
CA PHE A 720 11.34 4.54 0.49
C PHE A 720 11.91 4.68 -0.93
N ILE A 721 12.91 5.54 -1.14
CA ILE A 721 13.65 5.61 -2.40
C ILE A 721 14.92 4.78 -2.29
N SER A 722 15.02 3.76 -3.14
CA SER A 722 16.27 3.10 -3.47
C SER A 722 16.82 3.74 -4.74
N GLU A 723 18.06 4.25 -4.72
CA GLU A 723 18.67 4.81 -5.93
C GLU A 723 18.65 3.81 -7.09
N TRP A 724 18.84 2.53 -6.79
CA TRP A 724 18.82 1.46 -7.77
C TRP A 724 17.90 0.33 -7.35
N ASN A 725 17.11 -0.15 -8.31
CA ASN A 725 16.38 -1.39 -8.20
C ASN A 725 16.51 -2.19 -9.48
N THR A 726 16.61 -3.52 -9.34
CA THR A 726 16.79 -4.44 -10.47
C THR A 726 16.01 -5.71 -10.21
N ASN A 727 15.21 -6.10 -11.18
CA ASN A 727 14.44 -7.34 -11.16
C ASN A 727 14.81 -8.17 -12.39
N LEU A 728 15.07 -9.45 -12.21
CA LEU A 728 15.39 -10.40 -13.27
C LEU A 728 14.58 -11.68 -13.06
N SER A 729 13.83 -12.05 -14.09
CA SER A 729 13.14 -13.34 -14.14
C SER A 729 13.67 -14.20 -15.28
N VAL A 730 13.79 -15.49 -15.05
CA VAL A 730 14.14 -16.48 -16.07
C VAL A 730 13.16 -17.63 -16.00
N THR A 731 12.47 -17.88 -17.11
CA THR A 731 11.43 -18.92 -17.23
C THR A 731 11.70 -19.77 -18.46
N LYS A 732 11.40 -21.07 -18.38
CA LYS A 732 11.45 -21.94 -19.55
C LYS A 732 10.41 -23.05 -19.44
N THR A 733 9.58 -23.20 -20.44
CA THR A 733 8.64 -24.31 -20.55
C THR A 733 9.28 -25.50 -21.27
N PHE A 734 9.05 -26.69 -20.75
CA PHE A 734 9.48 -27.98 -21.29
C PHE A 734 8.25 -28.84 -21.55
N ASP A 735 8.02 -29.17 -22.81
CA ASP A 735 6.99 -30.13 -23.21
C ASP A 735 7.42 -31.55 -22.82
N THR A 736 6.53 -32.24 -22.15
CA THR A 736 6.70 -33.64 -21.79
C THR A 736 5.48 -34.47 -22.21
N GLN A 737 5.63 -35.78 -22.25
CA GLN A 737 4.49 -36.68 -22.57
C GLN A 737 3.34 -36.59 -21.52
N PHE A 738 3.56 -36.00 -20.37
CA PHE A 738 2.59 -35.87 -19.26
C PHE A 738 2.04 -34.47 -19.13
N GLY A 739 2.47 -33.54 -19.98
CA GLY A 739 2.16 -32.10 -19.93
C GLY A 739 3.41 -31.23 -19.90
N GLU A 740 3.21 -29.97 -19.62
CA GLU A 740 4.25 -28.95 -19.59
C GLU A 740 4.85 -28.78 -18.19
N ILE A 741 6.16 -28.54 -18.12
CA ILE A 741 6.86 -28.20 -16.90
C ILE A 741 7.56 -26.87 -17.09
N THR A 742 7.22 -25.87 -16.28
CA THR A 742 7.73 -24.51 -16.37
C THR A 742 8.47 -24.13 -15.07
N PRO A 743 9.78 -24.38 -14.96
CA PRO A 743 10.60 -23.81 -13.91
C PRO A 743 10.80 -22.31 -14.12
N ARG A 744 10.81 -21.57 -13.02
CA ARG A 744 11.01 -20.13 -12.95
C ARG A 744 11.98 -19.76 -11.83
N LEU A 745 12.80 -18.74 -12.07
CA LEU A 745 13.68 -18.10 -11.10
C LEU A 745 13.45 -16.59 -11.19
N ASP A 746 13.20 -15.97 -10.05
CA ASP A 746 13.10 -14.53 -9.90
C ASP A 746 14.19 -14.05 -8.94
N TRP A 747 14.89 -12.98 -9.32
CA TRP A 747 15.85 -12.29 -8.51
C TRP A 747 15.53 -10.81 -8.51
N SER A 748 15.38 -10.22 -7.32
CA SER A 748 15.23 -8.80 -7.12
C SER A 748 16.35 -8.27 -6.23
N TRP A 749 16.86 -7.10 -6.55
CA TRP A 749 17.86 -6.38 -5.77
C TRP A 749 17.47 -4.91 -5.65
N ARG A 750 17.65 -4.36 -4.45
CA ARG A 750 17.48 -2.94 -4.15
C ARG A 750 18.70 -2.40 -3.44
N SER A 751 19.15 -1.20 -3.81
CA SER A 751 20.13 -0.45 -3.04
C SER A 751 19.54 0.00 -1.70
N LYS A 752 20.38 0.46 -0.79
CA LYS A 752 19.94 0.98 0.51
C LYS A 752 18.84 2.03 0.35
N PHE A 753 17.93 2.08 1.32
CA PHE A 753 16.91 3.13 1.42
C PHE A 753 16.60 3.44 2.90
N TYR A 754 15.85 4.51 3.11
CA TYR A 754 15.45 4.97 4.43
C TYR A 754 13.95 4.74 4.62
N THR A 755 13.54 4.30 5.82
CA THR A 755 12.14 4.03 6.14
C THR A 755 11.45 5.19 6.86
N ASN A 756 12.24 6.14 7.37
CA ASN A 756 11.74 7.37 7.98
C ASN A 756 12.50 8.59 7.42
N ALA A 757 11.82 9.75 7.37
CA ALA A 757 12.44 10.99 6.92
C ALA A 757 13.64 11.34 7.82
N GLY A 758 14.72 11.83 7.22
CA GLY A 758 15.83 12.43 7.91
C GLY A 758 15.41 13.64 8.74
N GLY A 759 16.35 14.26 9.42
CA GLY A 759 16.09 15.49 10.15
C GLY A 759 15.36 15.31 11.46
N LEU A 760 15.58 14.18 12.12
CA LEU A 760 15.26 14.07 13.54
C LEU A 760 16.33 14.86 14.31
N PRO A 761 16.13 16.15 14.63
CA PRO A 761 17.18 17.01 15.20
C PRO A 761 17.66 16.51 16.56
N PHE A 762 16.96 15.56 17.12
CA PHE A 762 17.21 14.89 18.38
C PHE A 762 17.35 13.38 18.23
N ALA A 763 17.33 12.84 16.99
CA ALA A 763 17.64 11.45 16.81
C ALA A 763 19.10 11.21 17.20
N PRO A 764 19.34 10.36 18.16
CA PRO A 764 20.70 10.02 18.51
C PRO A 764 21.39 9.39 17.29
N ALA A 765 22.73 9.47 17.22
CA ALA A 765 23.53 8.90 16.12
C ALA A 765 23.28 7.42 15.82
N TRP A 766 22.55 6.73 16.67
CA TRP A 766 22.11 5.35 16.50
C TRP A 766 20.74 5.20 15.79
N ALA A 767 20.06 6.30 15.43
CA ALA A 767 18.84 6.24 14.61
C ALA A 767 19.11 5.86 13.14
N ASP A 768 20.40 5.63 12.78
CA ASP A 768 20.80 4.92 11.55
C ASP A 768 20.11 3.55 11.33
N PRO A 769 19.50 2.83 12.32
CA PRO A 769 18.76 1.59 12.05
C PRO A 769 17.48 1.76 11.22
N LEU A 770 17.06 2.98 10.95
CA LEU A 770 15.99 3.26 9.99
C LEU A 770 16.47 3.20 8.54
N VAL A 771 17.73 2.90 8.34
CA VAL A 771 18.32 2.57 7.04
C VAL A 771 18.16 1.07 6.79
N GLN A 772 17.43 0.72 5.74
CA GLN A 772 17.50 -0.64 5.19
C GLN A 772 18.74 -0.72 4.29
N PRO A 773 19.77 -1.54 4.60
CA PRO A 773 20.89 -1.80 3.71
C PRO A 773 20.44 -2.39 2.36
N ASP A 774 21.34 -2.42 1.38
CA ASP A 774 21.08 -3.13 0.13
C ASP A 774 20.81 -4.61 0.39
N TYR A 775 19.81 -5.14 -0.30
CA TYR A 775 19.40 -6.54 -0.15
C TYR A 775 18.96 -7.16 -1.48
N SER A 776 18.93 -8.49 -1.51
CA SER A 776 18.42 -9.22 -2.66
C SER A 776 17.57 -10.42 -2.25
N VAL A 777 16.46 -10.59 -2.95
CA VAL A 777 15.52 -11.71 -2.75
C VAL A 777 15.55 -12.62 -3.98
N VAL A 778 15.61 -13.92 -3.76
CA VAL A 778 15.52 -14.95 -4.81
C VAL A 778 14.29 -15.79 -4.55
N ASN A 779 13.40 -15.91 -5.54
CA ASN A 779 12.27 -16.83 -5.53
C ASN A 779 12.47 -17.92 -6.59
N MET A 780 12.02 -19.12 -6.32
CA MET A 780 12.06 -20.24 -7.25
C MET A 780 10.73 -20.98 -7.25
N SER A 781 10.24 -21.34 -8.43
CA SER A 781 9.06 -22.18 -8.58
C SER A 781 9.18 -23.12 -9.76
N ALA A 782 8.36 -24.15 -9.77
CA ALA A 782 8.13 -25.01 -10.92
C ALA A 782 6.63 -25.35 -11.00
N ARG A 783 6.02 -25.04 -12.14
CA ARG A 783 4.65 -25.39 -12.47
C ARG A 783 4.63 -26.58 -13.41
N TRP A 784 3.86 -27.61 -13.10
CA TRP A 784 3.47 -28.65 -14.02
C TRP A 784 2.00 -28.45 -14.42
N GLU A 785 1.70 -28.57 -15.71
CA GLU A 785 0.35 -28.48 -16.25
C GLU A 785 0.06 -29.71 -17.11
N SER A 786 -1.09 -30.34 -16.87
CA SER A 786 -1.50 -31.55 -17.56
C SER A 786 -1.94 -31.27 -19.00
N ALA A 787 -1.42 -32.00 -19.95
CA ALA A 787 -1.85 -31.90 -21.36
C ALA A 787 -3.32 -32.22 -21.62
N THR A 788 -4.05 -32.85 -20.69
CA THR A 788 -5.36 -33.47 -20.97
C THR A 788 -6.44 -33.23 -19.93
N SER A 789 -6.11 -32.75 -18.75
CA SER A 789 -7.06 -32.78 -17.63
C SER A 789 -7.34 -31.42 -17.00
N GLY A 790 -6.76 -30.35 -17.46
CA GLY A 790 -6.88 -29.02 -16.83
C GLY A 790 -6.24 -28.93 -15.43
N LEU A 791 -5.58 -30.00 -14.97
CA LEU A 791 -4.90 -30.04 -13.67
C LEU A 791 -3.54 -29.36 -13.74
N SER A 792 -3.21 -28.52 -12.77
CA SER A 792 -1.89 -27.93 -12.60
C SER A 792 -1.37 -28.12 -11.17
N ILE A 793 -0.05 -28.21 -11.02
CA ILE A 793 0.62 -28.28 -9.72
C ILE A 793 1.81 -27.31 -9.77
N THR A 794 1.84 -26.37 -8.83
CA THR A 794 2.99 -25.46 -8.66
C THR A 794 3.63 -25.71 -7.30
N ALA A 795 4.94 -25.90 -7.27
CA ALA A 795 5.72 -25.93 -6.03
C ALA A 795 6.74 -24.80 -6.06
N GLY A 796 6.90 -24.09 -4.95
CA GLY A 796 7.79 -22.93 -4.92
C GLY A 796 8.37 -22.64 -3.55
N VAL A 797 9.38 -21.79 -3.57
CA VAL A 797 10.07 -21.23 -2.41
C VAL A 797 10.24 -19.74 -2.66
N ASP A 798 9.57 -18.94 -1.85
CA ASP A 798 9.78 -17.49 -1.80
C ASP A 798 10.94 -17.21 -0.83
N ASN A 799 11.76 -16.20 -1.15
CA ASN A 799 12.93 -15.80 -0.36
C ASN A 799 13.87 -16.99 -0.03
N VAL A 800 14.41 -17.66 -1.07
CA VAL A 800 15.30 -18.83 -0.92
C VAL A 800 16.49 -18.53 -0.01
N GLY A 801 16.99 -17.29 -0.04
CA GLY A 801 18.13 -16.82 0.75
C GLY A 801 17.82 -16.67 2.24
N ASP A 802 16.55 -16.64 2.63
CA ASP A 802 16.11 -16.27 3.97
C ASP A 802 16.62 -14.87 4.35
N GLU A 803 16.57 -13.96 3.40
CA GLU A 803 17.01 -12.59 3.59
C GLU A 803 16.00 -11.85 4.47
N GLU A 804 16.49 -11.23 5.52
CA GLU A 804 15.71 -10.38 6.41
C GLU A 804 15.85 -8.92 5.96
N PHE A 805 14.75 -8.26 5.67
CA PHE A 805 14.73 -6.84 5.32
C PHE A 805 13.51 -6.15 5.91
N SER A 806 13.71 -4.89 6.29
CA SER A 806 12.65 -4.06 6.87
C SER A 806 11.67 -3.62 5.80
N ILE A 807 10.38 -3.82 6.07
CA ILE A 807 9.27 -3.29 5.27
C ILE A 807 8.67 -2.02 5.86
N PHE A 808 8.95 -1.77 7.14
CA PHE A 808 8.55 -0.57 7.87
C PHE A 808 9.58 -0.27 8.94
N GLY A 809 9.82 1.02 9.20
CA GLY A 809 10.62 1.49 10.33
C GLY A 809 10.21 2.90 10.69
N ASP A 810 10.06 3.14 11.99
CA ASP A 810 9.67 4.43 12.53
C ASP A 810 10.40 4.70 13.86
N TYR A 811 10.96 5.91 13.99
CA TYR A 811 11.46 6.42 15.26
C TYR A 811 10.58 7.58 15.69
N GLN A 812 9.98 7.43 16.83
CA GLN A 812 9.18 8.49 17.43
C GLN A 812 9.92 9.08 18.63
N SER A 813 10.42 10.31 18.44
CA SER A 813 11.17 11.02 19.48
C SER A 813 10.40 11.16 20.80
N THR A 814 9.07 11.28 20.71
CA THR A 814 8.16 11.37 21.87
C THR A 814 8.12 10.09 22.67
N PHE A 815 8.21 8.94 22.02
CA PHE A 815 8.20 7.63 22.69
C PHE A 815 9.62 7.11 22.97
N GLY A 816 10.65 7.75 22.37
CA GLY A 816 12.03 7.34 22.53
C GLY A 816 12.28 5.89 22.11
N SER A 817 11.52 5.38 21.15
CA SER A 817 11.65 4.00 20.68
C SER A 817 11.65 3.91 19.17
N THR A 818 12.27 2.83 18.66
CA THR A 818 12.22 2.47 17.25
C THR A 818 11.38 1.22 17.09
N ALA A 819 10.32 1.32 16.26
CA ALA A 819 9.51 0.20 15.86
C ALA A 819 9.82 -0.17 14.41
N GLN A 820 9.99 -1.46 14.13
CA GLN A 820 10.24 -1.99 12.79
C GLN A 820 9.35 -3.21 12.52
N ALA A 821 9.02 -3.41 11.24
CA ALA A 821 8.47 -4.66 10.75
C ALA A 821 9.37 -5.21 9.66
N PHE A 822 9.57 -6.52 9.67
CA PHE A 822 10.41 -7.23 8.69
C PHE A 822 9.56 -8.13 7.80
N ASP A 823 10.08 -8.49 6.63
CA ASP A 823 9.43 -9.48 5.77
C ASP A 823 9.43 -10.86 6.43
N ARG A 824 8.50 -11.74 6.02
CA ARG A 824 8.31 -13.08 6.63
C ARG A 824 9.50 -14.03 6.51
N GLY A 825 10.52 -13.71 5.70
CA GLY A 825 11.62 -14.63 5.41
C GLY A 825 11.20 -15.73 4.43
N ARG A 826 11.84 -16.91 4.51
CA ARG A 826 11.66 -18.01 3.55
C ARG A 826 10.32 -18.71 3.71
N GLN A 827 9.58 -18.84 2.59
CA GLN A 827 8.27 -19.49 2.53
C GLN A 827 8.26 -20.63 1.51
N TYR A 828 7.81 -21.81 1.91
CA TYR A 828 7.57 -22.94 1.00
C TYR A 828 6.09 -23.07 0.72
N TYR A 829 5.73 -23.43 -0.51
CA TYR A 829 4.33 -23.67 -0.85
C TYR A 829 4.16 -24.73 -1.95
N VAL A 830 2.97 -25.29 -1.96
CA VAL A 830 2.44 -26.11 -3.06
C VAL A 830 1.04 -25.59 -3.39
N MET A 831 0.76 -25.42 -4.67
CA MET A 831 -0.56 -25.03 -5.18
C MET A 831 -1.07 -26.08 -6.14
N LEU A 832 -2.30 -26.49 -5.97
CA LEU A 832 -3.05 -27.38 -6.85
C LEU A 832 -4.11 -26.56 -7.55
N GLY A 833 -4.09 -26.52 -8.88
CA GLY A 833 -5.08 -25.83 -9.72
C GLY A 833 -5.86 -26.83 -10.58
N TYR A 834 -7.13 -26.51 -10.84
CA TYR A 834 -7.97 -27.24 -11.78
C TYR A 834 -8.82 -26.25 -12.59
N SER A 835 -8.68 -26.31 -13.91
CA SER A 835 -9.46 -25.51 -14.87
C SER A 835 -10.35 -26.42 -15.72
N PHE A 836 -11.58 -26.00 -16.02
CA PHE A 836 -12.57 -26.78 -16.77
C PHE A 836 -13.41 -25.91 -17.71
#